data_f7f2cff3074e326d9d18663a83b30ff1
#
_entry.id   f7f2cff3074e326d9d18663a83b30ff1
#
_cell.length_a   1.000
_cell.length_b   1.000
_cell.length_c   1.000
_cell.angle_alpha   90.00
_cell.angle_beta   90.00
_cell.angle_gamma   90.00
#
_symmetry.space_group_name_H-M   'P 1'
#
loop_
_entity.id
_entity.type
_entity.pdbx_description
1 polymer ?
#
loop_
_entity_poly.entity_id
_entity_poly.type
_entity_poly.pdbx_seq_one_letter_code
_entity_poly.pdbx_strand_id
1 'polypeptide(L)'
;MNKLNLFIAIALLLSFNLYSQEKESINLKDYYGDLNARFIGPAVMSGRISDMENHPTDPKVIYAGTAGGGVWKSENAGTTFRPIFDDHSQSIGAVELDPNDPDNTIYVGTGEPWPRNSVSIGDGLYKSTDGGQSWLNIGLKNSERISDIIVNPDNSNEIYVGVLGALWSDSQERGVYKSIDGGQSWENILYINQSTGSADLTMDPNNSNILYASMWEFRRGPWFFESGGENSALFKSIDGGETWNKIHNGFPEGRLGRLAIAVAKTDSNILYTVIEAEKDEDKGLYKSFDGGESWEQTNNDFGITVRPFYFSRIVVDPKNEDIVVKAGLYGSISKDGGKTFQDLGYMHPDIHDVVFDINNSDLLYVGTDGGVYRSWDKGITMEISENLPISQFYHVTVDDNEPYNVYGGLQDNGSWYGPTRAPGGISAKHWDPVGQGDGFRVYKHPTKNIIYSEMQGAENVWRYDVDNNRVKTIQPLQVEGYDKYRFNWNTPISTSYHNPDRFFIGSQYLHVSDDMGDTWKIISPDLTTNDKSKQMQSESGGLSMDNSGAENHTTIFTIAESPIDQNVIWVGTDDGNVQLTTDGGNSWRNLISNINGVPKNTWVYHIEPSVHNLGTAYVVFDGHTTGDMNAYTYKTEDFGLTWENIIPNNDVYGFARSIQEDYINPNLLFLGTEFGLYISINGGDTWNKFENNVPPVAIHHLELQKNTNDLVLATHGRGIIIIDDISPLREINQESLSEKLYFFEKDNYTMSDQSGFADDFGRETQFFGANSSLNARIKYLLPKRHTFGKMTMEVFDETGKSIVKLSPGKSKGMNFVTWNYRMSQPKVAKGKTLARGGLTSPRVKEGKYNIVINKGRDSFSKSIYVSDDPSTNLDSNEKKLKYETTMKLYNLSEELAYVVYTIDEMLSSDTIKKGVKNKLQTIKESMVITTGDNYVGTAENELREDLLDLYSKLASSYDKPSQNDLDNLSIVQDEYNSLKSEYDKILKRVDQSQMELLTFDEFLKN
;
A
#
# COMPACT_ATOMS: atom_id res chain seq x y z
N MET A 1 49.12 19.22 48.00
CA MET A 1 48.07 19.32 46.96
C MET A 1 47.09 20.41 47.34
N ASN A 2 47.05 21.48 46.58
CA ASN A 2 46.36 22.72 46.97
C ASN A 2 44.84 22.55 46.83
N LYS A 3 44.10 23.14 47.81
CA LYS A 3 42.60 23.17 47.83
C LYS A 3 42.01 23.68 46.49
N LEU A 4 42.78 24.44 45.71
CA LEU A 4 42.41 24.94 44.39
C LEU A 4 42.29 23.82 43.34
N ASN A 5 43.17 22.83 43.37
CA ASN A 5 43.15 21.70 42.44
C ASN A 5 41.99 20.72 42.73
N LEU A 6 41.55 20.66 43.98
CA LEU A 6 40.38 19.86 44.36
C LEU A 6 39.07 20.52 43.91
N PHE A 7 39.03 21.88 43.98
CA PHE A 7 37.86 22.64 43.48
C PHE A 7 37.74 22.60 41.94
N ILE A 8 38.87 22.63 41.22
CA ILE A 8 38.89 22.49 39.75
C ILE A 8 38.49 21.06 39.34
N ALA A 9 38.96 20.05 40.06
CA ALA A 9 38.57 18.67 39.79
C ALA A 9 37.10 18.38 40.11
N ILE A 10 36.53 18.99 41.16
CA ILE A 10 35.09 18.88 41.49
C ILE A 10 34.24 19.69 40.50
N ALA A 11 34.69 20.87 40.03
CA ALA A 11 34.01 21.65 39.02
C ALA A 11 34.04 20.96 37.64
N LEU A 12 35.13 20.28 37.28
CA LEU A 12 35.25 19.45 36.07
C LEU A 12 34.39 18.17 36.18
N LEU A 13 34.31 17.54 37.34
CA LEU A 13 33.42 16.40 37.58
C LEU A 13 31.92 16.82 37.60
N LEU A 14 31.61 18.01 38.07
CA LEU A 14 30.25 18.57 37.99
C LEU A 14 29.88 19.05 36.60
N SER A 15 30.81 19.54 35.79
CA SER A 15 30.56 19.88 34.38
C SER A 15 30.45 18.64 33.48
N PHE A 16 31.12 17.53 33.81
CA PHE A 16 30.91 16.25 33.11
C PHE A 16 29.59 15.57 33.49
N ASN A 17 29.06 15.77 34.71
CA ASN A 17 27.73 15.25 35.09
C ASN A 17 26.55 16.12 34.61
N LEU A 18 26.79 17.29 34.02
CA LEU A 18 25.77 18.12 33.40
C LEU A 18 25.61 17.84 31.86
N TYR A 19 26.46 16.96 31.30
CA TYR A 19 26.43 16.64 29.86
C TYR A 19 25.98 15.22 29.51
N SER A 20 25.48 14.46 30.48
CA SER A 20 24.80 13.18 30.20
C SER A 20 23.52 13.02 31.02
N GLN A 21 22.56 13.88 30.84
CA GLN A 21 21.20 13.39 30.81
C GLN A 21 21.08 12.67 29.45
N GLU A 22 21.16 11.35 29.45
CA GLU A 22 20.61 10.54 28.39
C GLU A 22 19.18 11.10 28.19
N LYS A 23 18.95 11.77 27.03
CA LYS A 23 17.60 12.11 26.63
C LYS A 23 16.86 10.76 26.53
N GLU A 24 15.95 10.50 27.47
CA GLU A 24 15.08 9.31 27.34
C GLU A 24 14.48 9.33 25.92
N SER A 25 14.87 8.35 25.11
CA SER A 25 14.38 8.21 23.76
C SER A 25 12.87 7.91 23.80
N ILE A 26 12.10 8.66 23.03
CA ILE A 26 10.66 8.44 22.92
C ILE A 26 10.42 7.22 22.02
N ASN A 27 9.82 6.16 22.55
CA ASN A 27 9.33 5.06 21.76
C ASN A 27 8.00 5.46 21.08
N LEU A 28 8.06 5.87 19.83
CA LEU A 28 6.90 6.32 19.05
C LEU A 28 5.84 5.26 18.85
N LYS A 29 6.20 3.97 18.82
CA LYS A 29 5.24 2.86 18.67
C LYS A 29 4.11 2.93 19.70
N ASP A 30 4.42 3.43 20.89
CA ASP A 30 3.45 3.60 21.97
C ASP A 30 2.45 4.73 21.72
N TYR A 31 2.71 5.62 20.77
CA TYR A 31 1.99 6.88 20.59
C TYR A 31 1.34 7.06 19.22
N TYR A 32 1.58 6.20 18.24
CA TYR A 32 0.90 6.28 16.94
C TYR A 32 -0.63 6.24 17.04
N GLY A 33 -1.20 5.45 17.97
CA GLY A 33 -2.64 5.41 18.24
C GLY A 33 -3.50 5.30 16.99
N ASP A 34 -4.35 6.32 16.76
CA ASP A 34 -5.27 6.37 15.61
C ASP A 34 -4.63 6.90 14.31
N LEU A 35 -3.33 7.18 14.28
CA LEU A 35 -2.62 7.49 13.03
C LEU A 35 -2.47 6.21 12.22
N ASN A 36 -3.30 6.04 11.20
CA ASN A 36 -3.36 4.85 10.36
C ASN A 36 -3.14 5.20 8.89
N ALA A 37 -2.60 4.25 8.15
CA ALA A 37 -2.48 4.34 6.71
C ALA A 37 -3.74 3.84 5.99
N ARG A 38 -3.95 4.27 4.74
CA ARG A 38 -4.97 3.78 3.81
C ARG A 38 -4.36 3.39 2.48
N PHE A 39 -4.96 2.39 1.83
CA PHE A 39 -4.57 1.91 0.52
C PHE A 39 -5.43 2.58 -0.55
N ILE A 40 -4.81 3.02 -1.65
CA ILE A 40 -5.52 3.64 -2.76
C ILE A 40 -5.40 2.87 -4.08
N GLY A 41 -4.69 1.76 -4.09
CA GLY A 41 -4.44 0.96 -5.30
C GLY A 41 -3.20 1.44 -6.06
N PRO A 42 -3.18 1.31 -7.39
CA PRO A 42 -4.21 0.74 -8.28
C PRO A 42 -4.41 -0.78 -8.14
N ALA A 43 -5.50 -1.25 -8.72
CA ALA A 43 -5.72 -2.64 -9.06
C ALA A 43 -6.27 -2.76 -10.51
N VAL A 44 -5.85 -1.86 -11.38
CA VAL A 44 -6.18 -1.85 -12.82
C VAL A 44 -5.46 -3.01 -13.51
N MET A 45 -4.15 -3.10 -13.27
CA MET A 45 -3.33 -4.29 -13.34
C MET A 45 -2.87 -4.57 -11.93
N SER A 46 -2.75 -5.82 -11.59
CA SER A 46 -2.39 -6.18 -10.23
C SER A 46 -0.87 -6.10 -10.04
N GLY A 47 -0.18 -7.20 -9.87
CA GLY A 47 1.26 -7.29 -9.74
C GLY A 47 1.67 -8.75 -9.83
N ARG A 48 2.98 -9.02 -9.66
CA ARG A 48 3.55 -10.36 -9.87
C ARG A 48 3.02 -11.38 -8.89
N ILE A 49 2.51 -12.49 -9.44
CA ILE A 49 2.19 -13.73 -8.73
C ILE A 49 3.39 -14.67 -8.87
N SER A 50 3.97 -15.09 -7.77
CA SER A 50 5.13 -15.98 -7.73
C SER A 50 4.76 -17.46 -7.70
N ASP A 51 3.65 -17.79 -7.03
CA ASP A 51 3.18 -19.16 -6.84
C ASP A 51 1.68 -19.18 -6.54
N MET A 52 0.99 -20.28 -6.86
CA MET A 52 -0.43 -20.45 -6.57
C MET A 52 -0.70 -21.88 -6.11
N GLU A 53 -1.65 -22.04 -5.18
CA GLU A 53 -2.08 -23.32 -4.68
C GLU A 53 -3.59 -23.42 -4.63
N ASN A 54 -4.17 -24.49 -5.16
CA ASN A 54 -5.60 -24.76 -5.07
C ASN A 54 -5.92 -25.83 -4.00
N HIS A 55 -7.09 -25.69 -3.40
CA HIS A 55 -7.54 -26.66 -2.42
C HIS A 55 -7.88 -28.01 -3.11
N PRO A 56 -7.38 -29.16 -2.60
CA PRO A 56 -7.48 -30.44 -3.29
C PRO A 56 -8.91 -30.97 -3.45
N THR A 57 -9.86 -30.49 -2.68
CA THR A 57 -11.27 -30.97 -2.68
C THR A 57 -12.31 -29.87 -2.88
N ASP A 58 -12.00 -28.60 -2.62
CA ASP A 58 -12.90 -27.46 -2.84
C ASP A 58 -12.39 -26.54 -3.95
N PRO A 59 -12.96 -26.62 -5.17
CA PRO A 59 -12.51 -25.83 -6.33
C PRO A 59 -12.74 -24.32 -6.18
N LYS A 60 -13.37 -23.86 -5.10
CA LYS A 60 -13.59 -22.44 -4.82
C LYS A 60 -12.41 -21.81 -4.07
N VAL A 61 -11.61 -22.63 -3.40
CA VAL A 61 -10.53 -22.14 -2.55
C VAL A 61 -9.23 -22.19 -3.32
N ILE A 62 -8.62 -21.00 -3.48
CA ILE A 62 -7.31 -20.83 -4.09
C ILE A 62 -6.49 -19.82 -3.31
N TYR A 63 -5.19 -20.06 -3.26
CA TYR A 63 -4.20 -19.19 -2.65
C TYR A 63 -3.30 -18.62 -3.74
N ALA A 64 -2.89 -17.35 -3.57
CA ALA A 64 -1.94 -16.69 -4.44
C ALA A 64 -0.80 -16.12 -3.59
N GLY A 65 0.40 -16.64 -3.77
CA GLY A 65 1.64 -16.09 -3.26
C GLY A 65 2.14 -15.02 -4.22
N THR A 66 2.44 -13.84 -3.72
CA THR A 66 2.84 -12.70 -4.53
C THR A 66 4.30 -12.33 -4.30
N ALA A 67 4.96 -11.78 -5.31
CA ALA A 67 6.37 -11.42 -5.23
C ALA A 67 6.70 -10.39 -4.14
N GLY A 68 5.74 -9.49 -3.82
CA GLY A 68 5.96 -8.43 -2.83
C GLY A 68 4.73 -8.02 -2.03
N GLY A 69 3.57 -8.68 -2.22
CA GLY A 69 2.28 -8.28 -1.62
C GLY A 69 1.67 -9.33 -0.67
N GLY A 70 2.46 -10.30 -0.21
CA GLY A 70 2.02 -11.33 0.75
C GLY A 70 1.20 -12.45 0.12
N VAL A 71 0.46 -13.18 0.96
CA VAL A 71 -0.41 -14.29 0.55
C VAL A 71 -1.87 -13.86 0.56
N TRP A 72 -2.58 -14.20 -0.50
CA TRP A 72 -3.99 -13.88 -0.69
C TRP A 72 -4.81 -15.15 -0.87
N LYS A 73 -5.98 -15.20 -0.21
CA LYS A 73 -6.90 -16.33 -0.27
C LYS A 73 -8.20 -15.92 -0.95
N SER A 74 -8.67 -16.73 -1.90
CA SER A 74 -10.02 -16.70 -2.44
C SER A 74 -10.82 -17.90 -1.95
N GLU A 75 -12.11 -17.68 -1.66
CA GLU A 75 -13.07 -18.72 -1.29
C GLU A 75 -14.26 -18.78 -2.27
N ASN A 76 -14.08 -18.15 -3.45
CA ASN A 76 -15.10 -18.07 -4.51
C ASN A 76 -14.49 -18.20 -5.92
N ALA A 77 -13.55 -19.12 -6.05
CA ALA A 77 -12.88 -19.46 -7.31
C ALA A 77 -12.18 -18.27 -7.98
N GLY A 78 -11.42 -17.49 -7.21
CA GLY A 78 -10.64 -16.36 -7.70
C GLY A 78 -11.46 -15.11 -8.07
N THR A 79 -12.77 -15.08 -7.72
CA THR A 79 -13.59 -13.91 -7.97
C THR A 79 -13.22 -12.74 -7.05
N THR A 80 -12.93 -13.04 -5.78
CA THR A 80 -12.36 -12.07 -4.82
C THR A 80 -11.27 -12.71 -4.00
N PHE A 81 -10.28 -11.92 -3.64
CA PHE A 81 -9.18 -12.30 -2.76
C PHE A 81 -9.14 -11.43 -1.51
N ARG A 82 -8.67 -11.99 -0.40
CA ARG A 82 -8.35 -11.26 0.82
C ARG A 82 -6.96 -11.61 1.30
N PRO A 83 -6.20 -10.66 1.87
CA PRO A 83 -4.89 -10.94 2.41
C PRO A 83 -5.00 -11.78 3.69
N ILE A 84 -4.03 -12.68 3.89
CA ILE A 84 -3.97 -13.55 5.08
C ILE A 84 -2.58 -13.56 5.74
N PHE A 85 -1.62 -12.74 5.25
CA PHE A 85 -0.22 -12.79 5.69
C PHE A 85 0.37 -11.39 5.97
N ASP A 86 -0.45 -10.39 6.30
CA ASP A 86 -0.06 -8.97 6.36
C ASP A 86 0.93 -8.61 7.48
N ASP A 87 1.08 -9.43 8.51
CA ASP A 87 2.00 -9.19 9.63
C ASP A 87 3.42 -9.73 9.40
N HIS A 88 3.68 -10.36 8.25
CA HIS A 88 4.93 -11.07 7.94
C HIS A 88 5.56 -10.57 6.64
N SER A 89 6.75 -11.09 6.29
CA SER A 89 7.45 -10.75 5.04
C SER A 89 6.53 -10.90 3.83
N GLN A 90 6.43 -9.85 3.01
CA GLN A 90 5.49 -9.80 1.90
C GLN A 90 6.02 -10.45 0.61
N SER A 91 7.30 -10.81 0.56
CA SER A 91 7.87 -11.55 -0.57
C SER A 91 7.62 -13.05 -0.39
N ILE A 92 6.85 -13.64 -1.29
CA ILE A 92 6.45 -15.04 -1.23
C ILE A 92 7.14 -15.83 -2.35
N GLY A 93 7.64 -17.01 -2.01
CA GLY A 93 8.24 -17.95 -2.97
C GLY A 93 7.34 -19.14 -3.24
N ALA A 94 6.75 -19.73 -2.19
CA ALA A 94 5.90 -20.92 -2.31
C ALA A 94 4.75 -20.90 -1.31
N VAL A 95 3.60 -21.43 -1.68
CA VAL A 95 2.43 -21.68 -0.83
C VAL A 95 2.03 -23.14 -1.00
N GLU A 96 1.84 -23.88 0.09
CA GLU A 96 1.48 -25.29 0.07
C GLU A 96 0.44 -25.61 1.14
N LEU A 97 -0.51 -26.47 0.82
CA LEU A 97 -1.50 -26.99 1.76
C LEU A 97 -1.11 -28.38 2.25
N ASP A 98 -1.35 -28.68 3.53
CA ASP A 98 -1.28 -30.06 3.99
C ASP A 98 -2.39 -30.88 3.34
N PRO A 99 -2.10 -31.89 2.50
CA PRO A 99 -3.14 -32.66 1.82
C PRO A 99 -4.06 -33.44 2.76
N ASN A 100 -3.66 -33.64 4.04
CA ASN A 100 -4.45 -34.32 5.04
C ASN A 100 -5.29 -33.36 5.91
N ASP A 101 -4.99 -32.05 5.90
CA ASP A 101 -5.71 -31.01 6.63
C ASP A 101 -5.70 -29.68 5.86
N PRO A 102 -6.18 -29.66 4.60
CA PRO A 102 -6.04 -28.52 3.70
C PRO A 102 -6.86 -27.28 4.12
N ASP A 103 -7.89 -27.47 4.97
CA ASP A 103 -8.69 -26.37 5.49
C ASP A 103 -7.94 -25.52 6.53
N ASN A 104 -7.03 -26.15 7.31
CA ASN A 104 -6.42 -25.48 8.46
C ASN A 104 -4.90 -25.32 8.31
N THR A 105 -4.21 -26.32 7.75
CA THR A 105 -2.74 -26.34 7.74
C THR A 105 -2.20 -25.84 6.40
N ILE A 106 -1.53 -24.67 6.46
CA ILE A 106 -0.96 -23.96 5.32
C ILE A 106 0.52 -23.67 5.60
N TYR A 107 1.35 -23.83 4.60
CA TYR A 107 2.77 -23.47 4.64
C TYR A 107 3.04 -22.32 3.67
N VAL A 108 3.92 -21.40 4.07
CA VAL A 108 4.37 -20.27 3.25
C VAL A 108 5.89 -20.17 3.31
N GLY A 109 6.53 -20.37 2.19
CA GLY A 109 7.93 -20.11 1.97
C GLY A 109 8.12 -18.68 1.47
N THR A 110 8.94 -17.89 2.18
CA THR A 110 9.17 -16.50 1.81
C THR A 110 10.35 -16.31 0.88
N GLY A 111 10.34 -15.20 0.12
CA GLY A 111 11.36 -14.81 -0.84
C GLY A 111 11.12 -15.34 -2.25
N GLU A 112 10.91 -14.43 -3.18
CA GLU A 112 10.60 -14.71 -4.58
C GLU A 112 11.73 -15.52 -5.28
N PRO A 113 11.45 -16.71 -5.89
CA PRO A 113 12.45 -17.55 -6.53
C PRO A 113 12.66 -17.22 -8.01
N TRP A 114 11.94 -16.26 -8.58
CA TRP A 114 12.08 -15.81 -9.96
C TRP A 114 13.08 -14.67 -10.03
N PRO A 115 14.35 -14.90 -10.48
CA PRO A 115 15.43 -13.94 -10.35
C PRO A 115 15.29 -12.76 -11.31
N ARG A 116 15.02 -11.58 -10.74
CA ARG A 116 15.06 -10.29 -11.42
C ARG A 116 16.02 -9.35 -10.68
N ASN A 117 16.23 -8.14 -11.20
CA ASN A 117 17.05 -7.13 -10.53
C ASN A 117 16.34 -6.39 -9.38
N SER A 118 15.04 -6.62 -9.20
CA SER A 118 14.18 -5.92 -8.22
C SER A 118 13.46 -6.86 -7.26
N VAL A 119 13.92 -8.10 -7.10
CA VAL A 119 13.26 -9.09 -6.25
C VAL A 119 13.51 -8.82 -4.76
N SER A 120 12.45 -8.89 -3.98
CA SER A 120 12.50 -8.82 -2.52
C SER A 120 13.01 -10.12 -1.89
N ILE A 121 13.45 -10.04 -0.64
CA ILE A 121 13.98 -11.18 0.12
C ILE A 121 12.96 -11.69 1.13
N GLY A 122 13.08 -13.00 1.47
CA GLY A 122 12.30 -13.63 2.52
C GLY A 122 13.09 -13.81 3.81
N ASP A 123 12.41 -14.34 4.83
CA ASP A 123 12.92 -14.56 6.18
C ASP A 123 12.58 -15.95 6.75
N GLY A 124 12.32 -16.92 5.84
CA GLY A 124 12.15 -18.32 6.16
C GLY A 124 10.78 -18.91 5.85
N LEU A 125 10.46 -19.97 6.55
CA LEU A 125 9.27 -20.78 6.36
C LEU A 125 8.27 -20.56 7.49
N TYR A 126 7.01 -20.37 7.12
CA TYR A 126 5.89 -20.17 8.04
C TYR A 126 4.85 -21.28 7.93
N LYS A 127 4.18 -21.56 9.05
CA LYS A 127 3.08 -22.52 9.14
C LYS A 127 1.89 -21.89 9.85
N SER A 128 0.71 -22.05 9.29
CA SER A 128 -0.58 -21.85 9.95
C SER A 128 -1.23 -23.20 10.25
N THR A 129 -2.01 -23.28 11.33
CA THR A 129 -2.83 -24.44 11.69
C THR A 129 -4.29 -24.02 11.97
N ASP A 130 -4.68 -22.84 11.50
CA ASP A 130 -6.00 -22.25 11.72
C ASP A 130 -6.56 -21.56 10.46
N GLY A 131 -6.16 -22.06 9.28
CA GLY A 131 -6.64 -21.56 7.98
C GLY A 131 -6.11 -20.18 7.60
N GLY A 132 -4.91 -19.83 8.11
CA GLY A 132 -4.25 -18.55 7.81
C GLY A 132 -4.63 -17.41 8.74
N GLN A 133 -5.25 -17.66 9.89
CA GLN A 133 -5.57 -16.62 10.87
C GLN A 133 -4.37 -16.25 11.74
N SER A 134 -3.47 -17.21 12.00
CA SER A 134 -2.20 -16.97 12.68
C SER A 134 -1.08 -17.79 12.07
N TRP A 135 0.16 -17.31 12.21
CA TRP A 135 1.32 -17.88 11.57
C TRP A 135 2.49 -18.02 12.55
N LEU A 136 3.23 -19.11 12.41
CA LEU A 136 4.45 -19.39 13.16
C LEU A 136 5.61 -19.58 12.19
N ASN A 137 6.71 -18.82 12.35
CA ASN A 137 7.96 -19.13 11.66
C ASN A 137 8.55 -20.42 12.20
N ILE A 138 8.67 -21.45 11.35
CA ILE A 138 9.12 -22.80 11.71
C ILE A 138 10.56 -23.09 11.26
N GLY A 139 11.33 -22.06 10.83
CA GLY A 139 12.73 -22.20 10.52
C GLY A 139 13.17 -21.66 9.16
N LEU A 140 14.34 -22.05 8.73
CA LEU A 140 14.97 -21.66 7.46
C LEU A 140 15.10 -20.15 7.29
N LYS A 141 15.35 -19.41 8.37
CA LYS A 141 15.30 -17.93 8.41
C LYS A 141 16.30 -17.24 7.48
N ASN A 142 17.41 -17.90 7.17
CA ASN A 142 18.43 -17.35 6.29
C ASN A 142 18.35 -17.90 4.86
N SER A 143 17.25 -18.58 4.52
CA SER A 143 17.06 -19.13 3.17
C SER A 143 16.97 -18.06 2.08
N GLU A 144 16.57 -16.87 2.41
CA GLU A 144 16.25 -15.73 1.54
C GLU A 144 15.20 -16.05 0.46
N ARG A 145 15.21 -17.26 -0.12
CA ARG A 145 14.25 -17.66 -1.18
C ARG A 145 13.93 -19.14 -1.07
N ILE A 146 12.67 -19.44 -0.88
CA ILE A 146 12.12 -20.80 -0.90
C ILE A 146 11.37 -20.97 -2.23
N SER A 147 11.79 -21.94 -3.04
CA SER A 147 11.22 -22.19 -4.37
C SER A 147 9.98 -23.08 -4.33
N ASP A 148 9.97 -24.07 -3.42
CA ASP A 148 8.93 -25.08 -3.35
C ASP A 148 8.77 -25.62 -1.94
N ILE A 149 7.56 -26.07 -1.63
CA ILE A 149 7.24 -26.81 -0.40
C ILE A 149 6.43 -28.05 -0.80
N ILE A 150 6.73 -29.20 -0.22
CA ILE A 150 5.98 -30.44 -0.45
C ILE A 150 5.67 -31.06 0.92
N VAL A 151 4.42 -31.30 1.20
CA VAL A 151 3.97 -32.09 2.35
C VAL A 151 3.68 -33.52 1.91
N ASN A 152 4.31 -34.49 2.55
CA ASN A 152 4.09 -35.91 2.21
C ASN A 152 2.63 -36.28 2.45
N PRO A 153 1.87 -36.72 1.41
CA PRO A 153 0.46 -37.04 1.56
C PRO A 153 0.20 -38.25 2.47
N ASP A 154 1.19 -39.09 2.70
CA ASP A 154 1.09 -40.24 3.58
C ASP A 154 1.45 -39.89 5.04
N ASN A 155 2.13 -38.74 5.27
CA ASN A 155 2.61 -38.33 6.59
C ASN A 155 2.85 -36.82 6.68
N SER A 156 1.92 -36.04 7.21
CA SER A 156 2.01 -34.59 7.37
C SER A 156 3.19 -34.08 8.23
N ASN A 157 3.89 -34.94 8.94
CA ASN A 157 5.11 -34.58 9.66
C ASN A 157 6.36 -34.56 8.77
N GLU A 158 6.27 -35.16 7.60
CA GLU A 158 7.35 -35.20 6.62
C GLU A 158 7.15 -34.12 5.56
N ILE A 159 8.07 -33.15 5.58
CA ILE A 159 7.97 -31.93 4.75
C ILE A 159 9.30 -31.75 4.04
N TYR A 160 9.23 -31.44 2.75
CA TYR A 160 10.39 -31.12 1.91
C TYR A 160 10.32 -29.66 1.47
N VAL A 161 11.46 -28.99 1.44
CA VAL A 161 11.56 -27.57 1.06
C VAL A 161 12.72 -27.38 0.10
N GLY A 162 12.42 -26.84 -1.06
CA GLY A 162 13.41 -26.36 -2.02
C GLY A 162 13.91 -24.97 -1.61
N VAL A 163 15.21 -24.82 -1.39
CA VAL A 163 15.81 -23.52 -1.08
C VAL A 163 16.73 -23.09 -2.22
N LEU A 164 16.31 -22.05 -2.93
CA LEU A 164 17.12 -21.42 -3.96
C LEU A 164 18.30 -20.64 -3.35
N GLY A 165 18.09 -20.01 -2.21
CA GLY A 165 19.12 -19.26 -1.47
C GLY A 165 19.31 -17.83 -1.95
N ALA A 166 20.43 -17.23 -1.53
CA ALA A 166 20.77 -15.84 -1.85
C ALA A 166 20.96 -15.62 -3.36
N LEU A 167 20.40 -14.57 -3.92
CA LEU A 167 20.56 -14.21 -5.32
C LEU A 167 21.89 -13.50 -5.57
N TRP A 168 22.28 -12.63 -4.65
CA TRP A 168 23.37 -11.67 -4.80
C TRP A 168 24.69 -12.09 -4.14
N SER A 169 24.68 -13.22 -3.44
CA SER A 169 25.87 -13.72 -2.72
C SER A 169 25.91 -15.24 -2.69
N ASP A 170 27.05 -15.79 -2.26
CA ASP A 170 27.12 -17.20 -1.88
C ASP A 170 26.28 -17.47 -0.65
N SER A 171 25.67 -18.66 -0.58
CA SER A 171 24.84 -19.07 0.54
C SER A 171 25.05 -20.55 0.87
N GLN A 172 25.18 -20.86 2.15
CA GLN A 172 25.22 -22.26 2.63
C GLN A 172 23.82 -22.83 2.87
N GLU A 173 22.81 -21.99 2.78
CA GLU A 173 21.41 -22.36 3.01
C GLU A 173 20.71 -22.91 1.74
N ARG A 174 21.47 -23.12 0.66
CA ARG A 174 20.95 -23.67 -0.61
C ARG A 174 20.72 -25.18 -0.53
N GLY A 175 19.77 -25.69 -1.31
CA GLY A 175 19.54 -27.11 -1.47
C GLY A 175 18.14 -27.58 -1.14
N VAL A 176 17.97 -28.86 -0.85
CA VAL A 176 16.69 -29.45 -0.42
C VAL A 176 16.76 -29.80 1.06
N TYR A 177 15.78 -29.31 1.80
CA TYR A 177 15.64 -29.58 3.24
C TYR A 177 14.48 -30.53 3.49
N LYS A 178 14.63 -31.36 4.52
CA LYS A 178 13.62 -32.31 5.00
C LYS A 178 13.36 -32.09 6.48
N SER A 179 12.10 -32.12 6.87
CA SER A 179 11.66 -32.29 8.26
C SER A 179 10.88 -33.60 8.38
N ILE A 180 11.02 -34.29 9.51
CA ILE A 180 10.23 -35.50 9.87
C ILE A 180 9.38 -35.28 11.13
N ASP A 181 9.35 -34.07 11.64
CA ASP A 181 8.70 -33.70 12.91
C ASP A 181 7.72 -32.51 12.75
N GLY A 182 7.22 -32.30 11.53
CA GLY A 182 6.25 -31.25 11.23
C GLY A 182 6.83 -29.84 11.19
N GLY A 183 8.14 -29.72 10.92
CA GLY A 183 8.85 -28.44 10.79
C GLY A 183 9.54 -27.96 12.07
N GLN A 184 9.68 -28.83 13.11
CA GLN A 184 10.39 -28.45 14.33
C GLN A 184 11.91 -28.50 14.15
N SER A 185 12.40 -29.40 13.28
CA SER A 185 13.81 -29.46 12.89
C SER A 185 13.95 -29.73 11.39
N TRP A 186 15.09 -29.32 10.84
CA TRP A 186 15.36 -29.37 9.41
C TRP A 186 16.73 -29.99 9.16
N GLU A 187 16.81 -30.90 8.18
CA GLU A 187 18.04 -31.46 7.66
C GLU A 187 18.21 -31.12 6.18
N ASN A 188 19.42 -30.67 5.79
CA ASN A 188 19.74 -30.46 4.38
C ASN A 188 20.10 -31.81 3.74
N ILE A 189 19.22 -32.39 2.94
CA ILE A 189 19.33 -33.72 2.36
C ILE A 189 19.92 -33.72 0.94
N LEU A 190 20.03 -32.54 0.30
CA LEU A 190 20.69 -32.36 -0.99
C LEU A 190 21.37 -31.01 -1.05
N TYR A 191 22.65 -30.96 -0.74
CA TYR A 191 23.52 -29.80 -0.85
C TYR A 191 24.59 -30.04 -1.89
N ILE A 192 24.77 -29.15 -2.84
CA ILE A 192 25.80 -29.26 -3.87
C ILE A 192 26.99 -28.34 -3.55
N ASN A 193 26.74 -27.02 -3.49
CA ASN A 193 27.71 -25.99 -3.15
C ASN A 193 27.03 -24.64 -2.84
N GLN A 194 27.82 -23.60 -2.56
CA GLN A 194 27.30 -22.27 -2.17
C GLN A 194 26.67 -21.48 -3.33
N SER A 195 26.81 -21.92 -4.58
CA SER A 195 26.24 -21.26 -5.77
C SER A 195 25.07 -22.03 -6.40
N THR A 196 24.77 -23.25 -5.93
CA THR A 196 23.76 -24.14 -6.54
C THR A 196 22.59 -24.36 -5.57
N GLY A 197 21.40 -23.87 -5.90
CA GLY A 197 20.19 -24.02 -5.10
C GLY A 197 19.12 -24.88 -5.77
N SER A 198 18.07 -25.25 -5.04
CA SER A 198 16.89 -25.92 -5.59
C SER A 198 16.02 -24.88 -6.30
N ALA A 199 15.83 -25.06 -7.59
CA ALA A 199 15.02 -24.18 -8.44
C ALA A 199 13.62 -24.73 -8.70
N ASP A 200 13.44 -26.05 -8.54
CA ASP A 200 12.17 -26.74 -8.67
C ASP A 200 12.26 -28.07 -7.92
N LEU A 201 11.21 -28.47 -7.20
CA LEU A 201 11.14 -29.70 -6.42
C LEU A 201 9.76 -30.33 -6.59
N THR A 202 9.70 -31.61 -6.97
CA THR A 202 8.42 -32.31 -7.14
C THR A 202 8.47 -33.72 -6.57
N MET A 203 7.33 -34.20 -6.09
CA MET A 203 7.12 -35.56 -5.63
C MET A 203 6.29 -36.34 -6.64
N ASP A 204 6.57 -37.61 -6.82
CA ASP A 204 5.71 -38.50 -7.62
C ASP A 204 4.32 -38.56 -6.93
N PRO A 205 3.25 -38.14 -7.61
CA PRO A 205 1.91 -38.06 -7.00
C PRO A 205 1.33 -39.44 -6.64
N ASN A 206 1.95 -40.55 -7.07
CA ASN A 206 1.54 -41.91 -6.81
C ASN A 206 2.51 -42.67 -5.89
N ASN A 207 3.68 -42.10 -5.56
CA ASN A 207 4.67 -42.73 -4.68
C ASN A 207 5.50 -41.68 -3.94
N SER A 208 5.16 -41.39 -2.70
CA SER A 208 5.80 -40.36 -1.84
C SER A 208 7.29 -40.59 -1.55
N ASN A 209 7.84 -41.78 -1.87
CA ASN A 209 9.29 -42.03 -1.76
C ASN A 209 10.10 -41.52 -2.99
N ILE A 210 9.43 -41.18 -4.08
CA ILE A 210 10.11 -40.71 -5.29
C ILE A 210 10.04 -39.19 -5.35
N LEU A 211 11.22 -38.57 -5.42
CA LEU A 211 11.38 -37.12 -5.50
C LEU A 211 12.28 -36.72 -6.65
N TYR A 212 12.03 -35.59 -7.26
CA TYR A 212 12.87 -34.99 -8.28
C TYR A 212 13.21 -33.55 -7.86
N ALA A 213 14.50 -33.19 -7.90
CA ALA A 213 15.01 -31.87 -7.54
C ALA A 213 15.83 -31.29 -8.70
N SER A 214 15.41 -30.13 -9.19
CA SER A 214 16.15 -29.33 -10.14
C SER A 214 17.14 -28.43 -9.38
N MET A 215 18.42 -28.78 -9.47
CA MET A 215 19.50 -28.01 -8.86
C MET A 215 20.09 -27.05 -9.88
N TRP A 216 20.12 -25.77 -9.59
CA TRP A 216 20.53 -24.71 -10.48
C TRP A 216 21.70 -23.90 -9.93
N GLU A 217 22.80 -23.85 -10.67
CA GLU A 217 23.96 -23.02 -10.39
C GLU A 217 23.78 -21.66 -11.04
N PHE A 218 23.83 -20.58 -10.25
CA PHE A 218 23.60 -19.22 -10.75
C PHE A 218 24.23 -18.17 -9.84
N ARG A 219 24.44 -16.98 -10.42
CA ARG A 219 24.89 -15.80 -9.68
C ARG A 219 24.37 -14.54 -10.34
N ARG A 220 23.84 -13.59 -9.53
CA ARG A 220 23.54 -12.25 -9.97
C ARG A 220 24.42 -11.23 -9.25
N GLY A 221 24.88 -10.23 -9.96
CA GLY A 221 25.55 -9.06 -9.42
C GLY A 221 24.93 -7.79 -10.03
N PRO A 222 25.34 -6.60 -9.57
CA PRO A 222 24.74 -5.35 -10.07
C PRO A 222 24.95 -5.11 -11.58
N TRP A 223 25.98 -5.71 -12.17
CA TRP A 223 26.38 -5.52 -13.57
C TRP A 223 26.45 -6.79 -14.41
N PHE A 224 26.05 -7.93 -13.86
CA PHE A 224 26.06 -9.20 -14.55
C PHE A 224 25.00 -10.15 -13.99
N PHE A 225 24.63 -11.11 -14.82
CA PHE A 225 23.88 -12.28 -14.43
C PHE A 225 24.51 -13.51 -15.09
N GLU A 226 24.66 -14.59 -14.36
CA GLU A 226 25.10 -15.89 -14.88
C GLU A 226 24.07 -16.96 -14.52
N SER A 227 23.48 -17.59 -15.54
CA SER A 227 22.64 -18.78 -15.43
C SER A 227 23.41 -19.98 -15.91
N GLY A 228 23.43 -21.03 -15.08
CA GLY A 228 23.97 -22.33 -15.42
C GLY A 228 25.44 -22.54 -15.06
N GLY A 229 25.76 -23.80 -14.91
CA GLY A 229 27.08 -24.28 -14.58
C GLY A 229 27.19 -25.83 -14.64
N GLU A 230 28.35 -26.37 -14.29
CA GLU A 230 28.58 -27.82 -14.26
C GLU A 230 27.79 -28.55 -13.17
N ASN A 231 27.35 -27.78 -12.15
CA ASN A 231 26.63 -28.30 -10.98
C ASN A 231 25.10 -28.22 -11.16
N SER A 232 24.62 -27.56 -12.20
CA SER A 232 23.18 -27.61 -12.53
C SER A 232 22.83 -29.01 -13.05
N ALA A 233 21.76 -29.58 -12.50
CA ALA A 233 21.29 -30.92 -12.90
C ALA A 233 19.92 -31.24 -12.31
N LEU A 234 19.27 -32.23 -12.90
CA LEU A 234 18.11 -32.88 -12.30
C LEU A 234 18.57 -34.09 -11.47
N PHE A 235 18.09 -34.17 -10.24
CA PHE A 235 18.36 -35.27 -9.33
C PHE A 235 17.08 -36.05 -9.02
N LYS A 236 17.19 -37.37 -8.85
CA LYS A 236 16.11 -38.29 -8.48
C LYS A 236 16.45 -39.01 -7.19
N SER A 237 15.52 -39.04 -6.25
CA SER A 237 15.53 -39.95 -5.11
C SER A 237 14.40 -40.98 -5.24
N ILE A 238 14.63 -42.21 -4.75
CA ILE A 238 13.64 -43.28 -4.71
C ILE A 238 13.41 -43.81 -3.27
N ASP A 239 13.97 -43.15 -2.28
CA ASP A 239 13.99 -43.54 -0.87
C ASP A 239 13.60 -42.38 0.07
N GLY A 240 12.75 -41.45 -0.39
CA GLY A 240 12.28 -40.34 0.39
C GLY A 240 13.36 -39.30 0.71
N GLY A 241 14.34 -39.14 -0.21
CA GLY A 241 15.41 -38.16 -0.09
C GLY A 241 16.62 -38.61 0.72
N GLU A 242 16.70 -39.89 1.13
CA GLU A 242 17.90 -40.42 1.81
C GLU A 242 19.11 -40.48 0.89
N THR A 243 18.88 -40.81 -0.40
CA THR A 243 19.91 -40.79 -1.43
C THR A 243 19.42 -40.12 -2.71
N TRP A 244 20.32 -39.43 -3.40
CA TRP A 244 20.04 -38.73 -4.63
C TRP A 244 20.97 -39.15 -5.76
N ASN A 245 20.41 -39.37 -6.94
CA ASN A 245 21.15 -39.75 -8.13
C ASN A 245 20.95 -38.68 -9.21
N LYS A 246 22.06 -38.20 -9.80
CA LYS A 246 22.03 -37.27 -10.92
C LYS A 246 21.53 -37.99 -12.17
N ILE A 247 20.55 -37.39 -12.87
CA ILE A 247 20.02 -37.89 -14.14
C ILE A 247 20.99 -37.51 -15.30
N HIS A 248 21.30 -38.46 -16.17
CA HIS A 248 22.21 -38.26 -17.28
C HIS A 248 21.69 -38.77 -18.61
N ASN A 249 20.94 -39.88 -18.62
CA ASN A 249 20.57 -40.58 -19.81
C ASN A 249 19.57 -39.80 -20.67
N GLY A 250 20.01 -39.37 -21.86
CA GLY A 250 19.22 -38.58 -22.80
C GLY A 250 19.22 -37.05 -22.50
N PHE A 251 19.95 -36.63 -21.48
CA PHE A 251 20.17 -35.19 -21.24
C PHE A 251 21.30 -34.64 -22.12
N PRO A 252 21.29 -33.31 -22.38
CA PRO A 252 22.38 -32.62 -23.08
C PRO A 252 23.74 -32.85 -22.40
N GLU A 253 24.79 -32.94 -23.21
CA GLU A 253 26.17 -32.87 -22.73
C GLU A 253 26.57 -31.40 -22.47
N GLY A 254 27.44 -31.19 -21.47
CA GLY A 254 27.92 -29.86 -21.10
C GLY A 254 27.18 -29.25 -19.92
N ARG A 255 27.28 -27.95 -19.80
CA ARG A 255 26.66 -27.20 -18.71
C ARG A 255 25.15 -27.04 -18.92
N LEU A 256 24.41 -27.18 -17.82
CA LEU A 256 22.96 -26.92 -17.80
C LEU A 256 22.66 -25.64 -17.00
N GLY A 257 21.57 -25.00 -17.36
CA GLY A 257 21.03 -23.85 -16.61
C GLY A 257 19.86 -24.26 -15.72
N ARG A 258 18.83 -23.41 -15.67
CA ARG A 258 17.60 -23.67 -14.92
C ARG A 258 16.79 -24.78 -15.61
N LEU A 259 16.25 -25.70 -14.82
CA LEU A 259 15.35 -26.75 -15.28
C LEU A 259 14.01 -26.62 -14.53
N ALA A 260 12.92 -26.99 -15.21
CA ALA A 260 11.62 -27.25 -14.58
C ALA A 260 11.28 -28.72 -14.75
N ILE A 261 10.54 -29.30 -13.81
CA ILE A 261 10.16 -30.71 -13.81
C ILE A 261 8.68 -30.88 -13.47
N ALA A 262 7.96 -31.74 -14.21
CA ALA A 262 6.60 -32.13 -13.91
C ALA A 262 6.39 -33.64 -14.10
N VAL A 263 5.70 -34.28 -13.16
CA VAL A 263 5.31 -35.69 -13.16
C VAL A 263 3.84 -35.80 -13.50
N ALA A 264 3.48 -36.62 -14.48
CA ALA A 264 2.06 -36.83 -14.81
C ALA A 264 1.35 -37.64 -13.72
N LYS A 265 0.23 -37.11 -13.21
CA LYS A 265 -0.57 -37.80 -12.18
C LYS A 265 -1.22 -39.08 -12.68
N THR A 266 -1.56 -39.13 -13.96
CA THR A 266 -2.21 -40.30 -14.59
C THR A 266 -1.26 -41.47 -14.78
N ASP A 267 0.04 -41.20 -14.98
CA ASP A 267 1.09 -42.22 -15.13
C ASP A 267 2.44 -41.63 -14.72
N SER A 268 2.98 -42.06 -13.58
CA SER A 268 4.27 -41.59 -13.04
C SER A 268 5.51 -41.98 -13.92
N ASN A 269 5.32 -42.78 -14.97
CA ASN A 269 6.39 -43.01 -15.95
C ASN A 269 6.54 -41.84 -16.93
N ILE A 270 5.50 -40.99 -17.04
CA ILE A 270 5.51 -39.84 -17.94
C ILE A 270 5.94 -38.59 -17.16
N LEU A 271 7.07 -38.04 -17.54
CA LEU A 271 7.61 -36.81 -17.00
C LEU A 271 7.97 -35.83 -18.11
N TYR A 272 7.95 -34.56 -17.76
CA TYR A 272 8.40 -33.48 -18.65
C TYR A 272 9.41 -32.60 -17.91
N THR A 273 10.46 -32.18 -18.63
CA THR A 273 11.40 -31.19 -18.11
C THR A 273 11.76 -30.18 -19.20
N VAL A 274 11.80 -28.90 -18.82
CA VAL A 274 12.37 -27.84 -19.68
C VAL A 274 13.83 -27.69 -19.30
N ILE A 275 14.72 -27.73 -20.27
CA ILE A 275 16.16 -27.68 -20.06
C ILE A 275 16.76 -26.44 -20.73
N GLU A 276 17.42 -25.60 -19.94
CA GLU A 276 18.40 -24.63 -20.41
C GLU A 276 19.75 -25.36 -20.58
N ALA A 277 20.30 -25.36 -21.77
CA ALA A 277 21.54 -26.05 -22.11
C ALA A 277 22.59 -25.11 -22.71
N GLU A 278 23.86 -25.53 -22.70
CA GLU A 278 24.98 -24.76 -23.26
C GLU A 278 24.85 -24.54 -24.77
N LYS A 279 24.35 -25.55 -25.50
CA LYS A 279 24.13 -25.44 -26.95
C LYS A 279 22.67 -25.13 -27.22
N ASP A 280 22.43 -24.22 -28.18
CA ASP A 280 21.07 -23.76 -28.49
C ASP A 280 20.17 -24.90 -29.02
N GLU A 281 20.73 -25.84 -29.79
CA GLU A 281 20.01 -27.00 -30.32
C GLU A 281 19.56 -27.99 -29.22
N ASP A 282 20.22 -27.98 -28.09
CA ASP A 282 19.95 -28.86 -26.97
C ASP A 282 18.97 -28.23 -25.96
N LYS A 283 18.64 -26.92 -26.08
CA LYS A 283 17.61 -26.27 -25.30
C LYS A 283 16.22 -26.75 -25.70
N GLY A 284 15.31 -26.95 -24.75
CA GLY A 284 13.95 -27.33 -25.10
C GLY A 284 13.21 -28.14 -24.04
N LEU A 285 12.12 -28.73 -24.48
CA LEU A 285 11.30 -29.66 -23.71
C LEU A 285 11.76 -31.08 -23.94
N TYR A 286 11.94 -31.79 -22.84
CA TYR A 286 12.29 -33.22 -22.84
C TYR A 286 11.18 -34.02 -22.17
N LYS A 287 10.92 -35.24 -22.65
CA LYS A 287 9.91 -36.16 -22.10
C LYS A 287 10.58 -37.50 -21.73
N SER A 288 10.17 -38.04 -20.60
CA SER A 288 10.48 -39.39 -20.18
C SER A 288 9.23 -40.27 -20.26
N PHE A 289 9.43 -41.57 -20.51
CA PHE A 289 8.39 -42.60 -20.55
C PHE A 289 8.67 -43.75 -19.58
N ASP A 290 9.68 -43.61 -18.72
CA ASP A 290 10.19 -44.66 -17.83
C ASP A 290 10.52 -44.15 -16.43
N GLY A 291 9.78 -43.14 -15.95
CA GLY A 291 9.96 -42.57 -14.61
C GLY A 291 11.25 -41.75 -14.47
N GLY A 292 11.76 -41.17 -15.57
CA GLY A 292 12.95 -40.34 -15.56
C GLY A 292 14.27 -41.10 -15.71
N GLU A 293 14.25 -42.39 -16.04
CA GLU A 293 15.46 -43.17 -16.28
C GLU A 293 16.11 -42.83 -17.63
N SER A 294 15.29 -42.41 -18.63
CA SER A 294 15.77 -41.91 -19.92
C SER A 294 14.89 -40.79 -20.44
N TRP A 295 15.47 -39.91 -21.25
CA TRP A 295 14.82 -38.72 -21.76
C TRP A 295 15.04 -38.53 -23.26
N GLU A 296 14.02 -37.98 -23.95
CA GLU A 296 14.10 -37.57 -25.33
C GLU A 296 13.65 -36.13 -25.53
N GLN A 297 14.34 -35.37 -26.36
CA GLN A 297 13.93 -34.01 -26.71
C GLN A 297 12.66 -34.07 -27.57
N THR A 298 11.60 -33.43 -27.11
CA THR A 298 10.28 -33.43 -27.73
C THR A 298 10.04 -32.17 -28.56
N ASN A 299 10.52 -31.02 -28.07
CA ASN A 299 10.36 -29.72 -28.70
C ASN A 299 11.52 -28.79 -28.35
N ASN A 300 12.07 -28.10 -29.36
CA ASN A 300 13.16 -27.12 -29.17
C ASN A 300 12.82 -25.74 -29.76
N ASP A 301 11.53 -25.43 -29.91
CA ASP A 301 11.11 -24.10 -30.33
C ASP A 301 11.61 -23.04 -29.33
N PHE A 302 12.05 -21.89 -29.83
CA PHE A 302 12.61 -20.81 -29.03
C PHE A 302 11.66 -20.35 -27.91
N GLY A 303 10.33 -20.38 -28.14
CA GLY A 303 9.31 -20.02 -27.15
C GLY A 303 9.32 -20.89 -25.88
N ILE A 304 9.89 -22.14 -25.96
CA ILE A 304 9.99 -23.05 -24.81
C ILE A 304 11.06 -22.59 -23.83
N THR A 305 12.17 -22.01 -24.32
CA THR A 305 13.33 -21.64 -23.50
C THR A 305 13.70 -20.16 -23.60
N VAL A 306 12.73 -19.29 -23.90
CA VAL A 306 12.91 -17.84 -23.82
C VAL A 306 13.19 -17.44 -22.36
N ARG A 307 14.31 -16.76 -22.08
CA ARG A 307 14.76 -16.34 -20.74
C ARG A 307 14.54 -17.43 -19.67
N PRO A 308 15.12 -18.63 -19.81
CA PRO A 308 14.75 -19.82 -19.00
C PRO A 308 15.02 -19.62 -17.50
N PHE A 309 15.97 -18.78 -17.14
CA PHE A 309 16.22 -18.43 -15.74
C PHE A 309 15.01 -17.73 -15.07
N TYR A 310 14.13 -17.11 -15.86
CA TYR A 310 12.96 -16.39 -15.38
C TYR A 310 11.64 -17.12 -15.67
N PHE A 311 11.59 -17.94 -16.72
CA PHE A 311 10.38 -18.60 -17.21
C PHE A 311 10.51 -20.12 -17.28
N SER A 312 10.92 -20.79 -16.23
CA SER A 312 11.03 -22.26 -16.24
C SER A 312 9.98 -22.90 -15.33
N ARG A 313 8.73 -22.96 -15.81
CA ARG A 313 7.66 -23.72 -15.18
C ARG A 313 6.91 -24.51 -16.25
N ILE A 314 6.60 -25.78 -15.92
CA ILE A 314 5.82 -26.67 -16.77
C ILE A 314 4.83 -27.43 -15.90
N VAL A 315 3.59 -27.56 -16.38
CA VAL A 315 2.52 -28.19 -15.61
C VAL A 315 1.76 -29.18 -16.50
N VAL A 316 1.48 -30.38 -15.98
CA VAL A 316 0.73 -31.43 -16.70
C VAL A 316 -0.70 -31.45 -16.17
N ASP A 317 -1.69 -31.55 -17.08
CA ASP A 317 -3.11 -31.73 -16.73
C ASP A 317 -3.28 -32.98 -15.84
N PRO A 318 -3.89 -32.88 -14.68
CA PRO A 318 -4.03 -33.98 -13.73
C PRO A 318 -4.88 -35.16 -14.25
N LYS A 319 -5.53 -35.02 -15.42
CA LYS A 319 -6.41 -36.02 -16.03
C LYS A 319 -5.93 -36.53 -17.39
N ASN A 320 -4.92 -35.88 -17.97
CA ASN A 320 -4.39 -36.25 -19.28
C ASN A 320 -2.93 -35.86 -19.40
N GLU A 321 -2.05 -36.88 -19.41
CA GLU A 321 -0.59 -36.73 -19.51
C GLU A 321 -0.08 -36.07 -20.80
N ASP A 322 -0.89 -36.04 -21.87
CA ASP A 322 -0.54 -35.39 -23.13
C ASP A 322 -0.93 -33.90 -23.19
N ILE A 323 -1.64 -33.41 -22.18
CA ILE A 323 -1.94 -31.99 -22.04
C ILE A 323 -0.92 -31.35 -21.10
N VAL A 324 -0.13 -30.42 -21.64
CA VAL A 324 0.97 -29.77 -20.93
C VAL A 324 0.89 -28.25 -21.14
N VAL A 325 0.95 -27.51 -20.07
CA VAL A 325 1.05 -26.04 -20.11
C VAL A 325 2.48 -25.62 -19.80
N LYS A 326 3.04 -24.78 -20.67
CA LYS A 326 4.31 -24.09 -20.46
C LYS A 326 4.04 -22.66 -20.03
N ALA A 327 4.39 -22.32 -18.79
CA ALA A 327 4.48 -20.96 -18.32
C ALA A 327 5.76 -20.29 -18.86
N GLY A 328 5.66 -19.08 -19.39
CA GLY A 328 6.76 -18.41 -20.05
C GLY A 328 6.44 -16.96 -20.32
N LEU A 329 7.17 -16.33 -21.26
CA LEU A 329 6.83 -14.97 -21.71
C LEU A 329 5.38 -14.90 -22.19
N TYR A 330 4.90 -15.94 -22.89
CA TYR A 330 3.50 -16.18 -23.16
C TYR A 330 3.13 -17.58 -22.69
N GLY A 331 1.92 -17.73 -22.14
CA GLY A 331 1.40 -19.04 -21.75
C GLY A 331 1.01 -19.85 -22.98
N SER A 332 1.42 -21.09 -23.02
CA SER A 332 1.08 -21.98 -24.14
C SER A 332 0.72 -23.37 -23.65
N ILE A 333 -0.20 -24.03 -24.38
CA ILE A 333 -0.72 -25.35 -24.08
C ILE A 333 -0.43 -26.32 -25.22
N SER A 334 0.08 -27.49 -24.89
CA SER A 334 0.18 -28.66 -25.79
C SER A 334 -0.96 -29.64 -25.53
N LYS A 335 -1.45 -30.29 -26.54
CA LYS A 335 -2.46 -31.38 -26.47
C LYS A 335 -1.97 -32.68 -27.11
N ASP A 336 -0.66 -32.76 -27.41
CA ASP A 336 -0.03 -33.86 -28.11
C ASP A 336 1.29 -34.34 -27.47
N GLY A 337 1.36 -34.17 -26.14
CA GLY A 337 2.50 -34.60 -25.35
C GLY A 337 3.74 -33.71 -25.53
N GLY A 338 3.56 -32.40 -25.73
CA GLY A 338 4.64 -31.43 -25.82
C GLY A 338 5.26 -31.28 -27.22
N LYS A 339 4.68 -31.90 -28.27
CA LYS A 339 5.22 -31.78 -29.63
C LYS A 339 4.90 -30.46 -30.30
N THR A 340 3.67 -29.96 -30.05
CA THR A 340 3.24 -28.66 -30.55
C THR A 340 2.56 -27.87 -29.45
N PHE A 341 2.69 -26.54 -29.50
CA PHE A 341 2.07 -25.62 -28.51
C PHE A 341 1.19 -24.61 -29.23
N GLN A 342 0.13 -24.18 -28.54
CA GLN A 342 -0.76 -23.10 -28.92
C GLN A 342 -0.83 -22.09 -27.78
N ASP A 343 -0.87 -20.80 -28.08
CA ASP A 343 -0.99 -19.77 -27.06
C ASP A 343 -2.30 -19.90 -26.29
N LEU A 344 -2.25 -19.66 -25.02
CA LEU A 344 -3.43 -19.45 -24.17
C LEU A 344 -4.14 -18.14 -24.55
N GLY A 345 -5.36 -17.93 -24.06
CA GLY A 345 -6.12 -16.71 -24.26
C GLY A 345 -5.40 -15.44 -23.85
N TYR A 346 -5.93 -14.29 -24.23
CA TYR A 346 -5.30 -13.01 -23.95
C TYR A 346 -5.18 -12.76 -22.44
N MET A 347 -3.96 -12.51 -21.97
CA MET A 347 -3.62 -12.16 -20.60
C MET A 347 -2.32 -11.35 -20.57
N HIS A 348 -1.95 -10.86 -19.37
CA HIS A 348 -0.62 -10.25 -19.18
C HIS A 348 0.49 -11.26 -19.51
N PRO A 349 1.56 -10.85 -20.18
CA PRO A 349 2.74 -11.71 -20.36
C PRO A 349 3.46 -12.00 -19.04
N ASP A 350 4.57 -12.75 -19.11
CA ASP A 350 5.41 -13.11 -17.98
C ASP A 350 4.65 -13.97 -16.96
N ILE A 351 4.52 -15.26 -17.30
CA ILE A 351 3.75 -16.23 -16.53
C ILE A 351 4.71 -17.08 -15.69
N HIS A 352 4.42 -17.16 -14.39
CA HIS A 352 5.24 -17.86 -13.42
C HIS A 352 4.65 -19.15 -12.91
N ASP A 353 3.31 -19.21 -12.83
CA ASP A 353 2.67 -20.42 -12.36
C ASP A 353 1.32 -20.68 -13.04
N VAL A 354 0.93 -21.96 -13.10
CA VAL A 354 -0.34 -22.45 -13.63
C VAL A 354 -0.85 -23.60 -12.78
N VAL A 355 -2.08 -23.48 -12.31
CA VAL A 355 -2.73 -24.49 -11.47
C VAL A 355 -4.01 -24.97 -12.11
N PHE A 356 -4.11 -26.28 -12.37
CA PHE A 356 -5.34 -26.93 -12.79
C PHE A 356 -6.19 -27.34 -11.58
N ASP A 357 -7.51 -27.15 -11.68
CA ASP A 357 -8.40 -27.81 -10.74
C ASP A 357 -8.34 -29.32 -10.93
N ILE A 358 -8.05 -30.05 -9.85
CA ILE A 358 -7.84 -31.50 -9.90
C ILE A 358 -9.11 -32.28 -10.28
N ASN A 359 -10.30 -31.71 -10.02
CA ASN A 359 -11.60 -32.30 -10.29
C ASN A 359 -12.16 -31.91 -11.65
N ASN A 360 -11.75 -30.73 -12.18
CA ASN A 360 -12.18 -30.21 -13.46
C ASN A 360 -11.06 -29.47 -14.17
N SER A 361 -10.23 -30.16 -14.95
CA SER A 361 -9.09 -29.54 -15.65
C SER A 361 -9.43 -28.55 -16.76
N ASP A 362 -10.74 -28.26 -17.02
CA ASP A 362 -11.14 -27.10 -17.81
C ASP A 362 -11.01 -25.79 -17.02
N LEU A 363 -11.06 -25.87 -15.69
CA LEU A 363 -10.77 -24.77 -14.79
C LEU A 363 -9.26 -24.73 -14.53
N LEU A 364 -8.63 -23.62 -14.89
CA LEU A 364 -7.23 -23.35 -14.56
C LEU A 364 -7.03 -21.91 -14.14
N TYR A 365 -6.03 -21.71 -13.31
CA TYR A 365 -5.56 -20.39 -12.86
C TYR A 365 -4.15 -20.16 -13.38
N VAL A 366 -3.86 -18.91 -13.69
CA VAL A 366 -2.55 -18.48 -14.23
C VAL A 366 -2.06 -17.27 -13.44
N GLY A 367 -0.88 -17.39 -12.85
CA GLY A 367 -0.17 -16.33 -12.16
C GLY A 367 0.80 -15.62 -13.09
N THR A 368 0.65 -14.30 -13.24
CA THR A 368 1.42 -13.46 -14.16
C THR A 368 2.04 -12.28 -13.43
N ASP A 369 2.87 -11.46 -14.13
CA ASP A 369 3.36 -10.18 -13.61
C ASP A 369 2.26 -9.09 -13.52
N GLY A 370 1.08 -9.35 -14.11
CA GLY A 370 -0.10 -8.48 -14.05
C GLY A 370 -1.24 -9.00 -13.16
N GLY A 371 -1.04 -10.09 -12.40
CA GLY A 371 -2.02 -10.64 -11.48
C GLY A 371 -2.48 -12.07 -11.78
N VAL A 372 -3.60 -12.45 -11.16
CA VAL A 372 -4.22 -13.76 -11.31
C VAL A 372 -5.24 -13.74 -12.45
N TYR A 373 -5.10 -14.68 -13.35
CA TYR A 373 -6.09 -14.96 -14.40
C TYR A 373 -6.72 -16.34 -14.18
N ARG A 374 -7.97 -16.48 -14.63
CA ARG A 374 -8.75 -17.71 -14.53
C ARG A 374 -9.34 -18.07 -15.90
N SER A 375 -9.40 -19.35 -16.20
CA SER A 375 -10.10 -19.89 -17.37
C SER A 375 -11.05 -21.02 -16.96
N TRP A 376 -12.23 -21.06 -17.58
CA TRP A 376 -13.23 -22.13 -17.45
C TRP A 376 -13.27 -23.08 -18.65
N ASP A 377 -12.43 -22.84 -19.65
CA ASP A 377 -12.43 -23.53 -20.94
C ASP A 377 -11.02 -23.96 -21.37
N LYS A 378 -10.21 -24.33 -20.37
CA LYS A 378 -8.83 -24.83 -20.55
C LYS A 378 -7.95 -23.82 -21.29
N GLY A 379 -8.05 -22.55 -20.90
CA GLY A 379 -7.19 -21.47 -21.38
C GLY A 379 -7.58 -20.87 -22.72
N ILE A 380 -8.77 -21.15 -23.28
CA ILE A 380 -9.24 -20.49 -24.50
C ILE A 380 -9.63 -19.03 -24.23
N THR A 381 -10.33 -18.79 -23.12
CA THR A 381 -10.66 -17.46 -22.64
C THR A 381 -10.11 -17.24 -21.21
N MET A 382 -9.65 -16.03 -20.94
CA MET A 382 -9.03 -15.67 -19.65
C MET A 382 -9.76 -14.49 -19.00
N GLU A 383 -9.99 -14.58 -17.70
CA GLU A 383 -10.60 -13.54 -16.87
C GLU A 383 -9.60 -13.09 -15.79
N ILE A 384 -9.35 -11.79 -15.65
CA ILE A 384 -8.52 -11.24 -14.58
C ILE A 384 -9.30 -11.06 -13.28
N SER A 385 -8.63 -11.25 -12.14
CA SER A 385 -9.14 -10.89 -10.81
C SER A 385 -8.89 -9.42 -10.52
N GLU A 386 -9.95 -8.61 -10.38
CA GLU A 386 -9.88 -7.13 -10.31
C GLU A 386 -9.78 -6.57 -8.88
N ASN A 387 -9.59 -7.41 -7.86
CA ASN A 387 -9.54 -6.94 -6.46
C ASN A 387 -8.20 -7.16 -5.75
N LEU A 388 -7.12 -7.37 -6.49
CA LEU A 388 -5.77 -7.58 -5.98
C LEU A 388 -4.91 -6.32 -6.10
N PRO A 389 -4.81 -5.45 -5.09
CA PRO A 389 -3.99 -4.24 -5.11
C PRO A 389 -2.54 -4.55 -4.70
N ILE A 390 -1.85 -5.36 -5.51
CA ILE A 390 -0.48 -5.81 -5.26
C ILE A 390 0.54 -5.20 -6.23
N SER A 391 0.24 -4.04 -6.77
CA SER A 391 1.08 -3.31 -7.71
C SER A 391 2.44 -2.96 -7.11
N GLN A 392 3.50 -3.06 -7.92
CA GLN A 392 4.89 -2.89 -7.53
C GLN A 392 5.43 -1.53 -8.00
N PHE A 393 5.24 -0.47 -7.20
CA PHE A 393 5.76 0.85 -7.52
C PHE A 393 7.25 0.98 -7.22
N TYR A 394 7.97 1.68 -8.09
CA TYR A 394 9.35 2.08 -7.88
C TYR A 394 9.47 3.51 -7.32
N HIS A 395 8.58 4.40 -7.74
CA HIS A 395 8.66 5.81 -7.38
C HIS A 395 7.27 6.43 -7.31
N VAL A 396 7.10 7.52 -6.55
CA VAL A 396 5.86 8.29 -6.48
C VAL A 396 6.18 9.78 -6.43
N THR A 397 5.36 10.58 -7.11
CA THR A 397 5.27 12.03 -6.94
C THR A 397 3.82 12.46 -6.80
N VAL A 398 3.60 13.70 -6.38
CA VAL A 398 2.26 14.27 -6.16
C VAL A 398 2.11 15.63 -6.82
N ASP A 399 0.87 16.05 -7.05
CA ASP A 399 0.56 17.43 -7.46
C ASP A 399 -0.11 18.22 -6.32
N ASP A 400 -0.48 19.48 -6.59
CA ASP A 400 -1.12 20.40 -5.67
C ASP A 400 -2.63 20.56 -5.92
N ASN A 401 -3.26 19.69 -6.67
CA ASN A 401 -4.70 19.70 -6.91
C ASN A 401 -5.49 19.37 -5.63
N GLU A 402 -6.80 19.59 -5.65
CA GLU A 402 -7.71 19.15 -4.57
C GLU A 402 -8.91 18.41 -5.16
N PRO A 403 -9.02 17.09 -4.95
CA PRO A 403 -7.99 16.22 -4.36
C PRO A 403 -6.72 16.18 -5.22
N TYR A 404 -5.56 15.97 -4.58
CA TYR A 404 -4.31 15.82 -5.30
C TYR A 404 -4.23 14.46 -5.98
N ASN A 405 -3.43 14.40 -7.05
CA ASN A 405 -3.13 13.15 -7.73
C ASN A 405 -1.76 12.60 -7.31
N VAL A 406 -1.64 11.30 -7.40
CA VAL A 406 -0.36 10.57 -7.28
C VAL A 406 0.06 10.08 -8.66
N TYR A 407 1.36 10.10 -8.91
CA TYR A 407 2.01 9.73 -10.18
C TYR A 407 3.10 8.72 -9.87
N GLY A 408 3.18 7.62 -10.61
CA GLY A 408 4.23 6.64 -10.38
C GLY A 408 4.33 5.59 -11.46
N GLY A 409 5.49 4.96 -11.53
CA GLY A 409 5.77 3.86 -12.44
C GLY A 409 5.83 2.53 -11.70
N LEU A 410 5.43 1.48 -12.39
CA LEU A 410 5.30 0.12 -11.89
C LEU A 410 6.19 -0.85 -12.64
N GLN A 411 6.70 -1.82 -11.94
CA GLN A 411 7.38 -2.94 -12.56
C GLN A 411 6.41 -3.69 -13.49
N ASP A 412 6.84 -3.92 -14.72
CA ASP A 412 6.14 -4.68 -15.78
C ASP A 412 4.75 -4.12 -16.19
N ASN A 413 4.26 -3.05 -15.52
CA ASN A 413 2.88 -2.57 -15.66
C ASN A 413 2.77 -1.08 -16.03
N GLY A 414 3.80 -0.49 -16.62
CA GLY A 414 3.80 0.88 -17.12
C GLY A 414 3.80 1.96 -16.04
N SER A 415 3.39 3.15 -16.42
CA SER A 415 3.29 4.32 -15.53
C SER A 415 1.87 4.86 -15.49
N TRP A 416 1.43 5.29 -14.32
CA TRP A 416 0.04 5.67 -14.06
C TRP A 416 -0.05 6.92 -13.19
N TYR A 417 -1.21 7.59 -13.24
CA TYR A 417 -1.61 8.57 -12.24
C TYR A 417 -3.08 8.39 -11.86
N GLY A 418 -3.44 8.84 -10.67
CA GLY A 418 -4.81 8.79 -10.18
C GLY A 418 -5.03 9.68 -8.97
N PRO A 419 -6.29 10.04 -8.65
CA PRO A 419 -6.63 10.90 -7.54
C PRO A 419 -6.51 10.17 -6.19
N THR A 420 -6.29 10.93 -5.12
CA THR A 420 -6.25 10.41 -3.76
C THR A 420 -7.62 10.34 -3.09
N ARG A 421 -8.66 10.81 -3.79
CA ARG A 421 -10.07 10.74 -3.38
C ARG A 421 -10.98 10.81 -4.60
N ALA A 422 -12.01 9.96 -4.62
CA ALA A 422 -13.05 9.98 -5.65
C ALA A 422 -14.43 9.67 -5.06
N PRO A 423 -15.54 10.13 -5.66
CA PRO A 423 -16.90 9.77 -5.21
C PRO A 423 -17.09 8.26 -5.18
N GLY A 424 -17.48 7.70 -4.03
CA GLY A 424 -17.67 6.25 -3.85
C GLY A 424 -16.41 5.44 -3.57
N GLY A 425 -15.23 6.05 -3.60
CA GLY A 425 -13.93 5.38 -3.47
C GLY A 425 -13.12 5.40 -4.77
N ILE A 426 -11.84 5.10 -4.66
CA ILE A 426 -10.92 5.13 -5.79
C ILE A 426 -10.93 3.75 -6.47
N SER A 427 -11.54 3.66 -7.65
CA SER A 427 -11.61 2.41 -8.45
C SER A 427 -10.65 2.46 -9.64
N ALA A 428 -10.56 1.33 -10.35
CA ALA A 428 -9.71 1.18 -11.54
C ALA A 428 -9.90 2.28 -12.59
N LYS A 429 -11.13 2.75 -12.81
CA LYS A 429 -11.45 3.80 -13.80
C LYS A 429 -10.87 5.19 -13.48
N HIS A 430 -10.36 5.39 -12.27
CA HIS A 430 -9.77 6.67 -11.85
C HIS A 430 -8.25 6.72 -12.08
N TRP A 431 -7.68 5.63 -12.59
CA TRP A 431 -6.27 5.53 -12.90
C TRP A 431 -6.05 5.59 -14.40
N ASP A 432 -5.26 6.56 -14.85
CA ASP A 432 -4.94 6.77 -16.26
C ASP A 432 -3.49 6.38 -16.56
N PRO A 433 -3.22 5.63 -17.65
CA PRO A 433 -1.87 5.27 -18.05
C PRO A 433 -1.14 6.45 -18.68
N VAL A 434 0.15 6.59 -18.35
CA VAL A 434 1.02 7.66 -18.89
C VAL A 434 2.37 7.14 -19.36
N GLY A 435 2.59 5.84 -19.36
CA GLY A 435 3.78 5.16 -19.84
C GLY A 435 3.57 3.67 -20.02
N GLN A 436 4.51 3.00 -20.69
CA GLN A 436 4.52 1.58 -21.00
C GLN A 436 5.81 0.93 -20.51
N GLY A 437 5.91 -0.41 -20.57
CA GLY A 437 7.07 -1.18 -20.14
C GLY A 437 7.23 -1.20 -18.61
N ASP A 438 8.47 -1.31 -18.11
CA ASP A 438 8.79 -1.01 -16.71
C ASP A 438 8.78 0.51 -16.54
N GLY A 439 7.78 1.05 -15.84
CA GLY A 439 7.73 2.45 -15.48
C GLY A 439 8.44 2.70 -14.16
N PHE A 440 9.07 3.87 -14.01
CA PHE A 440 9.77 4.22 -12.77
C PHE A 440 9.35 5.59 -12.27
N ARG A 441 9.92 6.65 -12.82
CA ARG A 441 9.65 8.02 -12.37
C ARG A 441 8.62 8.70 -13.24
N VAL A 442 7.65 9.34 -12.60
CA VAL A 442 6.61 10.11 -13.27
C VAL A 442 6.51 11.47 -12.60
N TYR A 443 6.59 12.54 -13.37
CA TYR A 443 6.51 13.89 -12.86
C TYR A 443 5.43 14.70 -13.57
N LYS A 444 4.63 15.44 -12.82
CA LYS A 444 3.71 16.45 -13.33
C LYS A 444 4.43 17.77 -13.50
N HIS A 445 4.24 18.41 -14.64
CA HIS A 445 4.71 19.78 -14.83
C HIS A 445 4.01 20.74 -13.85
N PRO A 446 4.73 21.63 -13.13
CA PRO A 446 4.14 22.42 -12.05
C PRO A 446 2.97 23.33 -12.45
N THR A 447 2.94 23.84 -13.68
CA THR A 447 1.95 24.85 -14.13
C THR A 447 1.16 24.47 -15.38
N LYS A 448 1.54 23.39 -16.07
CA LYS A 448 0.87 22.92 -17.30
C LYS A 448 0.29 21.52 -17.06
N ASN A 449 -0.74 21.14 -17.80
CA ASN A 449 -1.28 19.77 -17.74
C ASN A 449 -0.45 18.80 -18.59
N ILE A 450 0.86 18.71 -18.26
CA ILE A 450 1.86 17.88 -18.92
C ILE A 450 2.44 16.90 -17.91
N ILE A 451 2.60 15.65 -18.31
CA ILE A 451 3.18 14.58 -17.50
C ILE A 451 4.43 14.07 -18.21
N TYR A 452 5.52 13.90 -17.46
CA TYR A 452 6.74 13.24 -17.90
C TYR A 452 6.78 11.84 -17.30
N SER A 453 7.12 10.87 -18.13
CA SER A 453 7.33 9.47 -17.68
C SER A 453 8.47 8.86 -18.47
N GLU A 454 9.04 7.80 -17.95
CA GLU A 454 10.09 7.05 -18.65
C GLU A 454 9.86 5.55 -18.48
N MET A 455 10.43 4.77 -19.38
CA MET A 455 10.52 3.34 -19.26
C MET A 455 11.97 2.88 -19.16
N GLN A 456 12.17 1.63 -18.85
CA GLN A 456 13.45 1.00 -18.56
C GLN A 456 14.57 1.47 -19.53
N GLY A 457 15.72 1.80 -18.94
CA GLY A 457 16.92 2.16 -19.71
C GLY A 457 16.78 3.43 -20.55
N ALA A 458 15.79 4.29 -20.26
CA ALA A 458 15.41 5.43 -21.12
C ALA A 458 15.15 5.02 -22.57
N GLU A 459 14.70 3.80 -22.85
CA GLU A 459 14.29 3.40 -24.21
C GLU A 459 13.27 4.37 -24.78
N ASN A 460 12.35 4.85 -23.90
CA ASN A 460 11.49 5.99 -24.15
C ASN A 460 11.41 6.88 -22.92
N VAL A 461 11.46 8.18 -23.15
CA VAL A 461 11.11 9.23 -22.19
C VAL A 461 10.01 10.06 -22.82
N TRP A 462 8.86 10.09 -22.20
CA TRP A 462 7.68 10.73 -22.78
C TRP A 462 7.34 12.04 -22.09
N ARG A 463 6.85 12.97 -22.92
CA ARG A 463 6.12 14.15 -22.51
C ARG A 463 4.69 14.00 -23.01
N TYR A 464 3.75 13.84 -22.09
CA TYR A 464 2.33 13.68 -22.38
C TYR A 464 1.57 14.98 -22.09
N ASP A 465 1.01 15.61 -23.13
CA ASP A 465 0.09 16.74 -23.03
C ASP A 465 -1.33 16.16 -22.84
N VAL A 466 -1.82 16.20 -21.60
CA VAL A 466 -3.09 15.61 -21.20
C VAL A 466 -4.27 16.31 -21.87
N ASP A 467 -4.23 17.63 -21.97
CA ASP A 467 -5.34 18.43 -22.52
C ASP A 467 -5.57 18.15 -24.02
N ASN A 468 -4.50 17.85 -24.74
CA ASN A 468 -4.56 17.58 -26.17
C ASN A 468 -4.44 16.10 -26.51
N ASN A 469 -4.28 15.22 -25.52
CA ASN A 469 -4.03 13.78 -25.67
C ASN A 469 -2.87 13.50 -26.66
N ARG A 470 -1.70 14.14 -26.43
CA ARG A 470 -0.54 14.05 -27.31
C ARG A 470 0.70 13.62 -26.56
N VAL A 471 1.34 12.56 -27.04
CA VAL A 471 2.62 12.05 -26.54
C VAL A 471 3.74 12.47 -27.47
N LYS A 472 4.85 12.92 -26.89
CA LYS A 472 6.11 13.17 -27.59
C LYS A 472 7.24 12.45 -26.86
N THR A 473 8.07 11.74 -27.60
CA THR A 473 9.32 11.16 -27.09
C THR A 473 10.40 12.24 -27.04
N ILE A 474 11.08 12.38 -25.90
CA ILE A 474 12.00 13.51 -25.61
C ILE A 474 13.37 13.08 -25.08
N GLN A 475 13.72 11.78 -25.05
CA GLN A 475 15.03 11.35 -24.53
C GLN A 475 16.19 12.00 -25.31
N PRO A 476 17.34 12.30 -24.64
CA PRO A 476 18.50 12.81 -25.33
C PRO A 476 19.11 11.78 -26.27
N LEU A 477 19.36 12.19 -27.49
CA LEU A 477 20.02 11.37 -28.51
C LEU A 477 21.55 11.54 -28.41
N GLN A 478 22.28 10.53 -28.88
CA GLN A 478 23.74 10.52 -28.89
C GLN A 478 24.30 11.73 -29.61
N VAL A 479 25.23 12.43 -28.99
CA VAL A 479 25.93 13.57 -29.55
C VAL A 479 27.38 13.16 -29.91
N GLU A 480 27.88 13.59 -31.05
CA GLU A 480 29.27 13.36 -31.50
C GLU A 480 30.26 13.94 -30.50
N GLY A 481 31.33 13.22 -30.22
CA GLY A 481 32.38 13.63 -29.28
C GLY A 481 32.17 13.16 -27.85
N TYR A 482 31.08 12.50 -27.55
CA TYR A 482 30.81 11.85 -26.25
C TYR A 482 30.78 10.34 -26.40
N ASP A 483 31.19 9.63 -25.34
CA ASP A 483 31.04 8.18 -25.24
C ASP A 483 29.56 7.79 -25.35
N LYS A 484 29.27 6.57 -25.84
CA LYS A 484 27.92 6.01 -25.91
C LYS A 484 27.22 6.20 -24.56
N TYR A 485 25.98 6.76 -24.58
CA TYR A 485 25.22 6.96 -23.36
C TYR A 485 24.84 5.62 -22.74
N ARG A 486 25.02 5.53 -21.44
CA ARG A 486 24.63 4.41 -20.59
C ARG A 486 23.53 4.89 -19.66
N PHE A 487 22.35 4.37 -19.80
CA PHE A 487 21.23 4.63 -18.91
C PHE A 487 21.04 3.44 -17.99
N ASN A 488 20.77 3.71 -16.70
CA ASN A 488 20.36 2.67 -15.76
C ASN A 488 19.02 2.09 -16.19
N TRP A 489 18.72 0.84 -15.80
CA TRP A 489 17.39 0.27 -15.96
C TRP A 489 16.33 1.20 -15.38
N ASN A 490 16.51 1.66 -14.13
CA ASN A 490 15.74 2.70 -13.47
C ASN A 490 16.41 4.06 -13.75
N THR A 491 16.18 4.61 -14.94
CA THR A 491 16.80 5.87 -15.38
C THR A 491 16.29 7.04 -14.56
N PRO A 492 17.17 7.86 -13.94
CA PRO A 492 16.72 9.01 -13.19
C PRO A 492 16.30 10.16 -14.11
N ILE A 493 15.04 10.57 -13.97
CA ILE A 493 14.50 11.84 -14.49
C ILE A 493 14.07 12.73 -13.33
N SER A 494 14.09 14.05 -13.48
CA SER A 494 13.62 15.00 -12.47
C SER A 494 13.19 16.32 -13.10
N THR A 495 12.24 17.01 -12.47
CA THR A 495 11.85 18.39 -12.77
C THR A 495 12.58 19.36 -11.84
N SER A 496 12.71 20.63 -12.23
CA SER A 496 13.36 21.65 -11.41
C SER A 496 12.35 22.33 -10.46
N TYR A 497 12.81 22.63 -9.25
CA TYR A 497 12.05 23.47 -8.30
C TYR A 497 12.00 24.95 -8.72
N HIS A 498 12.96 25.43 -9.53
CA HIS A 498 13.17 26.84 -9.82
C HIS A 498 12.71 27.26 -11.21
N ASN A 499 12.77 26.34 -12.17
CA ASN A 499 12.34 26.56 -13.54
C ASN A 499 11.34 25.49 -13.98
N PRO A 500 10.05 25.82 -14.11
CA PRO A 500 9.01 24.82 -14.42
C PRO A 500 9.21 24.07 -15.73
N ASP A 501 9.89 24.70 -16.73
CA ASP A 501 10.17 24.07 -18.01
C ASP A 501 11.50 23.29 -18.04
N ARG A 502 12.26 23.31 -16.92
CA ARG A 502 13.53 22.57 -16.80
C ARG A 502 13.31 21.13 -16.43
N PHE A 503 14.01 20.26 -17.14
CA PHE A 503 13.95 18.82 -16.99
C PHE A 503 15.35 18.21 -17.02
N PHE A 504 15.62 17.24 -16.14
CA PHE A 504 16.90 16.55 -16.03
C PHE A 504 16.74 15.06 -16.37
N ILE A 505 17.78 14.47 -16.97
CA ILE A 505 17.94 13.02 -17.13
C ILE A 505 19.39 12.60 -16.95
N GLY A 506 19.62 11.45 -16.28
CA GLY A 506 20.94 10.90 -16.03
C GLY A 506 21.28 9.72 -16.95
N SER A 507 22.36 9.84 -17.72
CA SER A 507 23.13 8.70 -18.25
C SER A 507 24.38 8.51 -17.36
N GLN A 508 25.58 8.34 -17.90
CA GLN A 508 26.82 8.64 -17.15
C GLN A 508 27.08 10.15 -17.05
N TYR A 509 26.37 10.95 -17.84
CA TYR A 509 26.35 12.39 -17.87
C TYR A 509 25.03 12.92 -17.34
N LEU A 510 25.07 14.11 -16.73
CA LEU A 510 23.84 14.82 -16.39
C LEU A 510 23.41 15.68 -17.60
N HIS A 511 22.25 15.37 -18.16
CA HIS A 511 21.62 16.13 -19.22
C HIS A 511 20.56 17.06 -18.63
N VAL A 512 20.48 18.29 -19.17
CA VAL A 512 19.46 19.28 -18.82
C VAL A 512 18.79 19.82 -20.06
N SER A 513 17.48 20.00 -20.00
CA SER A 513 16.65 20.70 -20.95
C SER A 513 16.00 21.89 -20.23
N ASP A 514 15.94 23.05 -20.86
CA ASP A 514 15.24 24.26 -20.39
C ASP A 514 13.92 24.50 -21.17
N ASP A 515 13.53 23.56 -22.03
CA ASP A 515 12.39 23.66 -22.96
C ASP A 515 11.56 22.35 -22.98
N MET A 516 11.40 21.75 -21.81
CA MET A 516 10.56 20.54 -21.62
C MET A 516 11.02 19.34 -22.46
N GLY A 517 12.33 19.16 -22.67
CA GLY A 517 12.91 18.04 -23.41
C GLY A 517 13.00 18.25 -24.92
N ASP A 518 12.73 19.44 -25.43
CA ASP A 518 12.88 19.71 -26.88
C ASP A 518 14.33 19.83 -27.30
N THR A 519 15.21 20.40 -26.45
CA THR A 519 16.66 20.42 -26.63
C THR A 519 17.40 20.02 -25.36
N TRP A 520 18.59 19.44 -25.51
CA TRP A 520 19.39 18.92 -24.40
C TRP A 520 20.80 19.48 -24.40
N LYS A 521 21.34 19.70 -23.18
CA LYS A 521 22.72 20.06 -22.91
C LYS A 521 23.32 19.13 -21.89
N ILE A 522 24.56 18.72 -22.07
CA ILE A 522 25.34 18.00 -21.04
C ILE A 522 26.00 19.05 -20.15
N ILE A 523 25.79 18.96 -18.84
CA ILE A 523 26.31 19.88 -17.82
C ILE A 523 27.27 19.20 -16.84
N SER A 524 27.79 18.02 -17.18
CA SER A 524 28.76 17.31 -16.34
C SER A 524 29.79 16.56 -17.17
N PRO A 525 30.99 16.25 -16.61
CA PRO A 525 31.80 15.15 -17.13
C PRO A 525 31.08 13.80 -16.87
N ASP A 526 31.73 12.66 -17.23
CA ASP A 526 31.30 11.34 -16.72
C ASP A 526 31.43 11.35 -15.18
N LEU A 527 30.28 11.23 -14.47
CA LEU A 527 30.20 11.32 -13.00
C LEU A 527 30.40 9.95 -12.33
N THR A 528 30.51 8.89 -13.09
CA THR A 528 30.64 7.51 -12.64
C THR A 528 32.11 7.14 -12.41
N THR A 529 32.38 5.91 -11.97
CA THR A 529 33.76 5.38 -11.94
C THR A 529 34.28 5.03 -13.34
N ASN A 530 33.37 4.87 -14.29
CA ASN A 530 33.62 4.41 -15.67
C ASN A 530 34.43 3.11 -15.74
N ASP A 531 34.24 2.21 -14.79
CA ASP A 531 34.93 0.91 -14.73
C ASP A 531 34.47 0.01 -15.91
N LYS A 532 35.35 -0.17 -16.88
CA LYS A 532 35.03 -0.95 -18.10
C LYS A 532 34.75 -2.42 -17.80
N SER A 533 35.27 -2.98 -16.70
CA SER A 533 34.99 -4.37 -16.30
C SER A 533 33.55 -4.59 -15.85
N LYS A 534 32.83 -3.51 -15.57
CA LYS A 534 31.42 -3.52 -15.17
C LYS A 534 30.46 -3.05 -16.29
N GLN A 535 30.95 -3.00 -17.52
CA GLN A 535 30.21 -2.58 -18.72
C GLN A 535 30.10 -3.72 -19.75
N MET A 536 29.95 -4.97 -19.28
CA MET A 536 29.92 -6.19 -20.09
C MET A 536 28.51 -6.75 -20.25
N GLN A 537 27.50 -5.87 -20.36
CA GLN A 537 26.07 -6.28 -20.40
C GLN A 537 25.76 -7.21 -21.59
N SER A 538 26.48 -7.04 -22.70
CA SER A 538 26.33 -7.93 -23.88
C SER A 538 26.80 -9.37 -23.64
N GLU A 539 27.47 -9.64 -22.52
CA GLU A 539 27.95 -10.97 -22.11
C GLU A 539 27.14 -11.53 -20.92
N SER A 540 26.12 -10.77 -20.43
CA SER A 540 25.28 -11.16 -19.33
C SER A 540 24.25 -12.23 -19.72
N GLY A 541 23.85 -13.10 -18.76
CA GLY A 541 22.84 -14.12 -18.94
C GLY A 541 23.36 -15.57 -18.78
N GLY A 542 24.66 -15.78 -18.86
CA GLY A 542 25.24 -17.12 -18.78
C GLY A 542 24.95 -18.00 -20.03
N LEU A 543 24.31 -19.14 -19.88
CA LEU A 543 24.00 -20.05 -21.00
C LEU A 543 22.93 -19.50 -21.95
N SER A 544 22.11 -18.56 -21.49
CA SER A 544 21.13 -17.85 -22.30
C SER A 544 21.37 -16.36 -22.13
N MET A 545 21.87 -15.72 -23.19
CA MET A 545 22.16 -14.29 -23.16
C MET A 545 20.94 -13.48 -22.74
N ASP A 546 21.10 -12.56 -21.78
CA ASP A 546 20.13 -11.56 -21.40
C ASP A 546 20.76 -10.16 -21.42
N ASN A 547 20.62 -9.48 -22.54
CA ASN A 547 21.09 -8.11 -22.74
C ASN A 547 19.88 -7.16 -22.82
N SER A 548 18.98 -7.27 -21.84
CA SER A 548 17.79 -6.42 -21.72
C SER A 548 18.10 -5.02 -21.16
N GLY A 549 19.32 -4.79 -20.70
CA GLY A 549 19.73 -3.54 -20.07
C GLY A 549 19.56 -3.50 -18.56
N ALA A 550 19.01 -4.56 -17.94
CA ALA A 550 18.84 -4.65 -16.49
C ALA A 550 20.18 -4.64 -15.71
N GLU A 551 21.27 -5.05 -16.35
CA GLU A 551 22.64 -5.04 -15.83
C GLU A 551 23.45 -3.81 -16.28
N ASN A 552 22.83 -2.80 -16.92
CA ASN A 552 23.50 -1.54 -17.21
C ASN A 552 24.04 -0.91 -15.92
N HIS A 553 25.33 -0.60 -15.91
CA HIS A 553 26.03 -0.15 -14.72
C HIS A 553 27.02 0.96 -15.07
N THR A 554 27.60 1.63 -14.05
CA THR A 554 28.37 2.86 -14.17
C THR A 554 27.51 3.96 -14.77
N THR A 555 26.35 4.20 -14.14
CA THR A 555 25.33 5.16 -14.57
C THR A 555 24.92 6.06 -13.41
N ILE A 556 24.33 7.21 -13.72
CA ILE A 556 23.65 8.03 -12.72
C ILE A 556 22.37 7.30 -12.32
N PHE A 557 22.10 7.23 -11.00
CA PHE A 557 20.91 6.58 -10.46
C PHE A 557 19.95 7.55 -9.76
N THR A 558 20.47 8.65 -9.20
CA THR A 558 19.64 9.67 -8.55
C THR A 558 20.13 11.08 -8.88
N ILE A 559 19.20 12.02 -9.08
CA ILE A 559 19.44 13.44 -9.37
C ILE A 559 18.57 14.24 -8.39
N ALA A 560 19.18 15.17 -7.68
CA ALA A 560 18.50 16.00 -6.70
C ALA A 560 18.97 17.45 -6.77
N GLU A 561 18.20 18.33 -7.45
CA GLU A 561 18.36 19.77 -7.39
C GLU A 561 17.94 20.28 -6.00
N SER A 562 18.73 21.17 -5.40
CA SER A 562 18.34 21.78 -4.14
C SER A 562 17.07 22.62 -4.29
N PRO A 563 16.07 22.46 -3.41
CA PRO A 563 14.88 23.33 -3.42
C PRO A 563 15.18 24.79 -3.02
N ILE A 564 16.40 25.08 -2.51
CA ILE A 564 16.81 26.42 -2.04
C ILE A 564 17.59 27.17 -3.12
N ASP A 565 18.47 26.49 -3.87
CA ASP A 565 19.32 27.11 -4.91
C ASP A 565 19.48 26.18 -6.13
N GLN A 566 19.07 26.65 -7.30
CA GLN A 566 19.15 25.93 -8.58
C GLN A 566 20.57 25.56 -9.03
N ASN A 567 21.59 26.19 -8.45
CA ASN A 567 22.98 25.91 -8.79
C ASN A 567 23.55 24.73 -7.99
N VAL A 568 22.86 24.30 -6.95
CA VAL A 568 23.26 23.16 -6.11
C VAL A 568 22.52 21.91 -6.58
N ILE A 569 23.27 20.99 -7.18
CA ILE A 569 22.71 19.73 -7.70
C ILE A 569 23.57 18.57 -7.16
N TRP A 570 22.93 17.63 -6.52
CA TRP A 570 23.49 16.38 -6.06
C TRP A 570 23.19 15.27 -7.04
N VAL A 571 24.16 14.39 -7.26
CA VAL A 571 24.02 13.22 -8.13
C VAL A 571 24.64 11.99 -7.44
N GLY A 572 23.89 10.90 -7.45
CA GLY A 572 24.35 9.59 -6.99
C GLY A 572 24.44 8.61 -8.16
N THR A 573 25.44 7.71 -8.09
CA THR A 573 25.65 6.71 -9.13
C THR A 573 25.48 5.28 -8.59
N ASP A 574 25.15 4.36 -9.47
CA ASP A 574 25.01 2.92 -9.14
C ASP A 574 26.35 2.25 -8.78
N ASP A 575 27.45 2.89 -9.07
CA ASP A 575 28.82 2.46 -8.75
C ASP A 575 29.46 3.23 -7.57
N GLY A 576 28.62 3.95 -6.80
CA GLY A 576 28.94 4.44 -5.47
C GLY A 576 29.52 5.85 -5.38
N ASN A 577 29.47 6.67 -6.44
CA ASN A 577 29.90 8.06 -6.36
C ASN A 577 28.78 8.97 -5.84
N VAL A 578 29.13 9.86 -4.91
CA VAL A 578 28.30 10.99 -4.50
C VAL A 578 28.91 12.25 -5.07
N GLN A 579 28.26 12.87 -6.02
CA GLN A 579 28.74 14.01 -6.77
C GLN A 579 27.94 15.27 -6.43
N LEU A 580 28.61 16.41 -6.37
CA LEU A 580 27.99 17.70 -6.08
C LEU A 580 28.55 18.80 -6.98
N THR A 581 27.66 19.58 -7.57
CA THR A 581 27.95 20.92 -8.10
C THR A 581 27.28 21.98 -7.24
N THR A 582 27.92 23.14 -7.10
CA THR A 582 27.39 24.34 -6.45
C THR A 582 27.40 25.57 -7.37
N ASP A 583 27.64 25.34 -8.66
CA ASP A 583 27.77 26.38 -9.70
C ASP A 583 27.02 26.03 -10.98
N GLY A 584 25.92 25.24 -10.86
CA GLY A 584 25.03 24.86 -11.96
C GLY A 584 25.67 23.94 -12.99
N GLY A 585 26.62 23.09 -12.57
CA GLY A 585 27.27 22.09 -13.42
C GLY A 585 28.60 22.54 -14.05
N ASN A 586 29.11 23.77 -13.75
CA ASN A 586 30.40 24.21 -14.28
C ASN A 586 31.59 23.46 -13.64
N SER A 587 31.43 23.01 -12.39
CA SER A 587 32.40 22.17 -11.71
C SER A 587 31.72 21.11 -10.84
N TRP A 588 32.35 19.94 -10.67
CA TRP A 588 31.84 18.81 -9.91
C TRP A 588 32.85 18.28 -8.90
N ARG A 589 32.39 17.87 -7.73
CA ARG A 589 33.19 17.27 -6.66
C ARG A 589 32.65 15.89 -6.31
N ASN A 590 33.52 14.88 -6.33
CA ASN A 590 33.17 13.55 -5.80
C ASN A 590 33.42 13.54 -4.29
N LEU A 591 32.42 13.25 -3.50
CA LEU A 591 32.39 13.34 -2.06
C LEU A 591 32.45 11.99 -1.34
N ILE A 592 32.44 10.87 -2.10
CA ILE A 592 32.41 9.52 -1.49
C ILE A 592 33.58 9.24 -0.55
N SER A 593 34.75 9.82 -0.80
CA SER A 593 35.92 9.67 0.06
C SER A 593 35.74 10.27 1.46
N ASN A 594 34.75 11.13 1.66
CA ASN A 594 34.44 11.76 2.95
C ASN A 594 33.44 10.93 3.78
N ILE A 595 32.80 9.92 3.17
CA ILE A 595 31.81 9.05 3.80
C ILE A 595 32.50 7.78 4.30
N ASN A 596 32.49 7.55 5.61
CA ASN A 596 33.12 6.39 6.23
C ASN A 596 32.07 5.35 6.62
N GLY A 597 32.42 4.07 6.50
CA GLY A 597 31.57 2.95 6.94
C GLY A 597 30.68 2.34 5.86
N VAL A 598 30.61 2.93 4.66
CA VAL A 598 29.95 2.33 3.51
C VAL A 598 30.95 1.47 2.73
N PRO A 599 30.62 0.25 2.32
CA PRO A 599 31.47 -0.54 1.42
C PRO A 599 31.69 0.19 0.10
N LYS A 600 32.84 -0.04 -0.53
CA LYS A 600 33.15 0.58 -1.83
C LYS A 600 32.15 0.14 -2.91
N ASN A 601 31.84 1.07 -3.80
CA ASN A 601 30.95 0.84 -4.94
C ASN A 601 29.51 0.43 -4.56
N THR A 602 29.04 0.78 -3.36
CA THR A 602 27.65 0.60 -2.96
C THR A 602 26.77 1.62 -3.67
N TRP A 603 25.66 1.21 -4.27
CA TRP A 603 24.72 2.09 -4.97
C TRP A 603 24.29 3.26 -4.10
N VAL A 604 24.37 4.47 -4.65
CA VAL A 604 23.73 5.66 -4.10
C VAL A 604 22.28 5.64 -4.57
N TYR A 605 21.40 5.10 -3.73
CA TYR A 605 20.01 4.84 -4.15
C TYR A 605 19.16 6.11 -4.12
N HIS A 606 19.33 6.96 -3.11
CA HIS A 606 18.57 8.20 -2.95
C HIS A 606 19.41 9.31 -2.35
N ILE A 607 19.19 10.55 -2.81
CA ILE A 607 19.73 11.78 -2.22
C ILE A 607 18.57 12.74 -2.00
N GLU A 608 18.46 13.26 -0.76
CA GLU A 608 17.46 14.23 -0.35
C GLU A 608 18.15 15.53 0.12
N PRO A 609 18.19 16.61 -0.68
CA PRO A 609 18.65 17.91 -0.22
C PRO A 609 17.64 18.53 0.73
N SER A 610 18.09 19.07 1.87
CA SER A 610 17.24 19.70 2.86
C SER A 610 16.50 20.92 2.31
N VAL A 611 15.22 21.05 2.68
CA VAL A 611 14.43 22.26 2.43
C VAL A 611 14.71 23.37 3.43
N HIS A 612 15.43 23.09 4.52
CA HIS A 612 15.72 24.03 5.62
C HIS A 612 17.10 24.67 5.52
N ASN A 613 18.11 23.94 5.03
CA ASN A 613 19.50 24.40 5.00
C ASN A 613 20.22 23.96 3.73
N LEU A 614 20.72 24.88 2.97
CA LEU A 614 21.36 24.67 1.66
C LEU A 614 22.57 23.70 1.73
N GLY A 615 23.31 23.69 2.84
CA GLY A 615 24.49 22.81 3.02
C GLY A 615 24.13 21.39 3.46
N THR A 616 22.86 21.13 3.80
CA THR A 616 22.38 19.87 4.35
C THR A 616 21.84 18.99 3.24
N ALA A 617 22.22 17.71 3.26
CA ALA A 617 21.63 16.65 2.44
C ALA A 617 21.71 15.29 3.15
N TYR A 618 20.82 14.40 2.78
CA TYR A 618 20.78 13.02 3.21
C TYR A 618 21.12 12.11 2.03
N VAL A 619 21.87 11.04 2.28
CA VAL A 619 22.25 10.06 1.24
C VAL A 619 21.95 8.66 1.76
N VAL A 620 21.23 7.89 0.97
CA VAL A 620 20.91 6.48 1.22
C VAL A 620 21.70 5.60 0.26
N PHE A 621 22.37 4.59 0.82
CA PHE A 621 23.09 3.59 0.04
C PHE A 621 22.41 2.23 0.18
N ASP A 622 22.36 1.49 -0.93
CA ASP A 622 21.77 0.17 -1.02
C ASP A 622 22.83 -0.86 -1.43
N GLY A 623 23.20 -1.74 -0.52
CA GLY A 623 24.21 -2.78 -0.71
C GLY A 623 23.66 -4.15 -1.08
N HIS A 624 22.31 -4.31 -1.17
CA HIS A 624 21.72 -5.64 -1.31
C HIS A 624 22.19 -6.39 -2.57
N THR A 625 22.45 -5.67 -3.68
CA THR A 625 22.95 -6.25 -4.93
C THR A 625 24.37 -6.79 -4.87
N THR A 626 25.05 -6.62 -3.72
CA THR A 626 26.34 -7.24 -3.38
C THR A 626 26.26 -8.16 -2.17
N GLY A 627 25.04 -8.48 -1.71
CA GLY A 627 24.80 -9.35 -0.54
C GLY A 627 24.88 -8.63 0.80
N ASP A 628 24.98 -7.30 0.82
CA ASP A 628 25.00 -6.50 2.05
C ASP A 628 23.60 -5.95 2.36
N MET A 629 22.95 -6.52 3.37
CA MET A 629 21.59 -6.19 3.79
C MET A 629 21.51 -5.10 4.87
N ASN A 630 22.60 -4.42 5.18
CA ASN A 630 22.61 -3.36 6.18
C ASN A 630 22.02 -2.05 5.62
N ALA A 631 21.37 -1.29 6.50
CA ALA A 631 20.89 0.05 6.18
C ALA A 631 22.02 1.08 6.32
N TYR A 632 22.22 1.88 5.28
CA TYR A 632 23.21 2.94 5.24
C TYR A 632 22.54 4.27 4.89
N THR A 633 22.45 5.17 5.85
CA THR A 633 21.92 6.52 5.64
C THR A 633 22.79 7.55 6.35
N TYR A 634 23.24 8.54 5.59
CA TYR A 634 24.16 9.57 6.08
C TYR A 634 23.58 10.95 5.88
N LYS A 635 23.91 11.86 6.81
CA LYS A 635 23.60 13.29 6.77
C LYS A 635 24.87 14.12 6.65
N THR A 636 24.86 15.15 5.84
CA THR A 636 25.82 16.25 5.83
C THR A 636 25.12 17.56 6.16
N GLU A 637 25.86 18.53 6.71
CA GLU A 637 25.39 19.89 6.95
C GLU A 637 26.33 20.98 6.33
N ASP A 638 27.37 20.55 5.59
CA ASP A 638 28.45 21.36 5.09
C ASP A 638 28.83 21.08 3.63
N PHE A 639 27.84 20.77 2.79
CA PHE A 639 28.03 20.44 1.38
C PHE A 639 28.91 19.19 1.16
N GLY A 640 28.79 18.19 2.05
CA GLY A 640 29.48 16.93 1.96
C GLY A 640 30.94 16.93 2.37
N LEU A 641 31.40 17.95 3.09
CA LEU A 641 32.76 17.95 3.64
C LEU A 641 32.87 16.96 4.82
N THR A 642 31.81 16.89 5.63
CA THR A 642 31.67 15.90 6.71
C THR A 642 30.31 15.17 6.63
N TRP A 643 30.28 13.92 7.12
CA TRP A 643 29.10 13.08 7.10
C TRP A 643 28.92 12.34 8.42
N GLU A 644 27.68 12.23 8.85
CA GLU A 644 27.23 11.48 10.02
C GLU A 644 26.33 10.33 9.61
N ASN A 645 26.58 9.12 10.14
CA ASN A 645 25.65 8.01 10.01
C ASN A 645 24.48 8.24 10.95
N ILE A 646 23.26 8.38 10.42
CA ILE A 646 22.03 8.62 11.16
C ILE A 646 21.22 7.34 11.42
N ILE A 647 21.78 6.16 11.20
CA ILE A 647 21.24 4.86 11.62
C ILE A 647 22.25 4.21 12.60
N PRO A 648 22.42 4.77 13.79
CA PRO A 648 23.25 4.15 14.80
C PRO A 648 22.54 2.88 15.31
N ASN A 649 23.29 1.93 15.82
CA ASN A 649 22.80 0.81 16.65
C ASN A 649 21.91 -0.24 15.97
N ASN A 650 21.83 -0.34 14.66
CA ASN A 650 20.97 -1.31 13.95
C ASN A 650 19.48 -1.22 14.34
N ASP A 651 18.98 -0.02 14.63
CA ASP A 651 17.56 0.21 14.96
C ASP A 651 16.63 -0.03 13.75
N VAL A 652 17.20 -0.11 12.55
CA VAL A 652 16.50 -0.35 11.29
C VAL A 652 16.85 -1.72 10.76
N TYR A 653 15.83 -2.54 10.49
CA TYR A 653 16.00 -3.86 9.91
C TYR A 653 15.86 -3.82 8.39
N GLY A 654 16.80 -4.46 7.69
CA GLY A 654 16.89 -4.49 6.25
C GLY A 654 17.53 -3.22 5.66
N PHE A 655 17.86 -3.26 4.38
CA PHE A 655 18.50 -2.14 3.69
C PHE A 655 17.52 -1.00 3.42
N ALA A 656 18.03 0.22 3.41
CA ALA A 656 17.25 1.43 3.17
C ALA A 656 17.16 1.76 1.67
N ARG A 657 16.05 2.38 1.26
CA ARG A 657 15.77 2.78 -0.12
C ARG A 657 15.61 4.28 -0.28
N SER A 658 14.83 4.92 0.58
CA SER A 658 14.53 6.35 0.47
C SER A 658 14.44 7.01 1.83
N ILE A 659 14.77 8.29 1.87
CA ILE A 659 14.60 9.14 3.04
C ILE A 659 13.86 10.41 2.63
N GLN A 660 12.98 10.91 3.52
CA GLN A 660 12.26 12.16 3.32
C GLN A 660 12.37 13.01 4.58
N GLU A 661 12.85 14.28 4.43
CA GLU A 661 12.83 15.28 5.49
C GLU A 661 11.47 15.98 5.52
N ASP A 662 10.91 16.19 6.72
CA ASP A 662 9.69 16.97 6.85
C ASP A 662 9.95 18.46 6.56
N TYR A 663 9.10 19.06 5.75
CA TYR A 663 9.28 20.44 5.27
C TYR A 663 9.00 21.54 6.33
N ILE A 664 8.54 21.17 7.54
CA ILE A 664 8.32 22.08 8.70
C ILE A 664 9.31 21.79 9.82
N ASN A 665 9.54 20.53 10.17
CA ASN A 665 10.41 20.12 11.27
C ASN A 665 11.60 19.31 10.76
N PRO A 666 12.81 19.86 10.67
CA PRO A 666 14.00 19.16 10.16
C PRO A 666 14.41 17.93 11.00
N ASN A 667 13.87 17.76 12.21
CA ASN A 667 14.12 16.60 13.04
C ASN A 667 13.14 15.45 12.78
N LEU A 668 12.08 15.67 12.02
CA LEU A 668 11.14 14.63 11.61
C LEU A 668 11.58 14.07 10.27
N LEU A 669 12.00 12.80 10.28
CA LEU A 669 12.50 12.08 9.13
C LEU A 669 11.69 10.79 8.92
N PHE A 670 11.49 10.43 7.65
CA PHE A 670 10.84 9.19 7.23
C PHE A 670 11.83 8.37 6.41
N LEU A 671 11.95 7.07 6.69
CA LEU A 671 12.86 6.17 6.00
C LEU A 671 12.10 4.98 5.45
N GLY A 672 12.11 4.80 4.14
CA GLY A 672 11.62 3.63 3.44
C GLY A 672 12.69 2.55 3.37
N THR A 673 12.31 1.33 3.76
CA THR A 673 13.21 0.16 3.76
C THR A 673 12.57 -1.03 3.05
N GLU A 674 13.34 -2.11 2.89
CA GLU A 674 12.83 -3.37 2.37
C GLU A 674 11.67 -3.96 3.19
N PHE A 675 11.62 -3.70 4.50
CA PHE A 675 10.62 -4.28 5.40
C PHE A 675 9.73 -3.25 6.07
N GLY A 676 9.49 -2.10 5.44
CA GLY A 676 8.52 -1.12 5.89
C GLY A 676 9.05 0.29 6.14
N LEU A 677 8.23 1.08 6.83
CA LEU A 677 8.47 2.48 7.14
C LEU A 677 9.05 2.66 8.54
N TYR A 678 10.09 3.49 8.64
CA TYR A 678 10.63 3.95 9.92
C TYR A 678 10.51 5.46 10.04
N ILE A 679 10.26 5.95 11.26
CA ILE A 679 10.06 7.36 11.57
C ILE A 679 11.03 7.76 12.69
N SER A 680 11.73 8.88 12.51
CA SER A 680 12.52 9.55 13.54
C SER A 680 11.95 10.94 13.80
N ILE A 681 11.85 11.34 15.06
CA ILE A 681 11.45 12.72 15.49
C ILE A 681 12.60 13.51 16.11
N ASN A 682 13.80 12.98 16.01
CA ASN A 682 15.00 13.56 16.63
C ASN A 682 16.21 13.61 15.68
N GLY A 683 15.94 13.74 14.37
CA GLY A 683 16.97 13.95 13.35
C GLY A 683 17.77 12.71 12.99
N GLY A 684 17.26 11.50 13.30
CA GLY A 684 17.94 10.24 13.04
C GLY A 684 18.63 9.62 14.26
N ASP A 685 18.62 10.27 15.44
CA ASP A 685 19.19 9.68 16.66
C ASP A 685 18.55 8.34 17.05
N THR A 686 17.23 8.21 16.81
CA THR A 686 16.47 6.95 17.01
C THR A 686 15.39 6.79 15.95
N TRP A 687 15.14 5.53 15.58
CA TRP A 687 14.14 5.16 14.57
C TRP A 687 13.10 4.22 15.16
N ASN A 688 11.84 4.41 14.76
CA ASN A 688 10.71 3.61 15.19
C ASN A 688 9.93 3.13 13.96
N LYS A 689 9.75 1.82 13.84
CA LYS A 689 8.94 1.23 12.77
C LYS A 689 7.48 1.66 12.89
N PHE A 690 6.87 2.05 11.79
CA PHE A 690 5.45 2.36 11.69
C PHE A 690 4.71 1.16 11.10
N GLU A 691 3.77 0.59 11.89
CA GLU A 691 3.08 -0.67 11.55
C GLU A 691 1.55 -0.50 11.47
N ASN A 692 1.01 0.71 11.75
CA ASN A 692 -0.43 0.95 11.75
C ASN A 692 -1.01 0.88 10.33
N ASN A 693 -1.54 -0.28 9.97
CA ASN A 693 -2.07 -0.60 8.65
C ASN A 693 -1.04 -0.42 7.52
N VAL A 694 0.24 -0.67 7.81
CA VAL A 694 1.33 -0.77 6.83
C VAL A 694 1.98 -2.13 7.04
N PRO A 695 1.79 -3.10 6.12
CA PRO A 695 2.46 -4.38 6.19
C PRO A 695 3.98 -4.22 6.01
N PRO A 696 4.80 -5.21 6.40
CA PRO A 696 6.25 -5.18 6.19
C PRO A 696 6.61 -5.39 4.70
N VAL A 697 6.19 -4.44 3.87
CA VAL A 697 6.40 -4.38 2.42
C VAL A 697 7.57 -3.46 2.10
N ALA A 698 8.29 -3.73 1.02
CA ALA A 698 9.36 -2.86 0.54
C ALA A 698 8.79 -1.47 0.14
N ILE A 699 9.38 -0.41 0.71
CA ILE A 699 9.02 0.99 0.40
C ILE A 699 10.16 1.60 -0.39
N HIS A 700 9.96 1.75 -1.69
CA HIS A 700 10.98 2.22 -2.61
C HIS A 700 11.11 3.74 -2.63
N HIS A 701 10.01 4.47 -2.48
CA HIS A 701 10.04 5.93 -2.46
C HIS A 701 8.99 6.51 -1.50
N LEU A 702 9.27 7.73 -1.02
CA LEU A 702 8.43 8.51 -0.11
C LEU A 702 8.22 9.90 -0.70
N GLU A 703 7.01 10.46 -0.56
CA GLU A 703 6.70 11.82 -0.98
C GLU A 703 5.76 12.50 0.04
N LEU A 704 6.03 13.76 0.38
CA LEU A 704 5.18 14.56 1.27
C LEU A 704 4.33 15.54 0.47
N GLN A 705 3.01 15.38 0.54
CA GLN A 705 2.08 16.39 0.02
C GLN A 705 1.91 17.53 1.03
N LYS A 706 2.37 18.74 0.64
CA LYS A 706 2.53 19.88 1.58
C LYS A 706 1.21 20.52 2.03
N ASN A 707 0.17 20.50 1.18
CA ASN A 707 -1.11 21.15 1.48
C ASN A 707 -1.95 20.34 2.49
N THR A 708 -1.89 19.00 2.41
CA THR A 708 -2.64 18.08 3.28
C THR A 708 -1.81 17.52 4.43
N ASN A 709 -0.48 17.64 4.36
CA ASN A 709 0.49 16.97 5.23
C ASN A 709 0.41 15.44 5.14
N ASP A 710 0.11 14.90 3.99
CA ASP A 710 0.03 13.46 3.78
C ASP A 710 1.41 12.91 3.41
N LEU A 711 1.78 11.76 3.99
CA LEU A 711 2.93 10.99 3.56
C LEU A 711 2.46 9.88 2.61
N VAL A 712 2.98 9.90 1.38
CA VAL A 712 2.65 8.96 0.31
C VAL A 712 3.79 7.97 0.15
N LEU A 713 3.49 6.68 0.17
CA LEU A 713 4.44 5.57 0.11
C LEU A 713 4.30 4.85 -1.24
N ALA A 714 5.35 4.79 -2.04
CA ALA A 714 5.46 3.89 -3.17
C ALA A 714 5.92 2.52 -2.67
N THR A 715 5.01 1.56 -2.60
CA THR A 715 5.34 0.22 -2.13
C THR A 715 5.56 -0.74 -3.30
N HIS A 716 6.49 -1.67 -3.12
CA HIS A 716 6.80 -2.67 -4.14
C HIS A 716 6.02 -3.98 -3.89
N GLY A 717 4.68 -3.89 -3.99
CA GLY A 717 3.80 -5.06 -3.83
C GLY A 717 2.45 -4.79 -3.18
N ARG A 718 2.21 -3.57 -2.65
CA ARG A 718 0.91 -3.20 -2.05
C ARG A 718 0.37 -1.87 -2.61
N GLY A 719 0.82 -1.49 -3.81
CA GLY A 719 0.41 -0.26 -4.47
C GLY A 719 0.85 1.01 -3.71
N ILE A 720 0.01 2.03 -3.77
CA ILE A 720 0.23 3.28 -3.04
C ILE A 720 -0.50 3.24 -1.70
N ILE A 721 0.24 3.56 -0.64
CA ILE A 721 -0.26 3.70 0.73
C ILE A 721 -0.11 5.17 1.15
N ILE A 722 -1.12 5.74 1.83
CA ILE A 722 -1.10 7.12 2.30
C ILE A 722 -1.33 7.16 3.80
N ILE A 723 -0.49 7.91 4.52
CA ILE A 723 -0.71 8.29 5.91
C ILE A 723 -1.21 9.72 5.92
N ASP A 724 -2.52 9.90 6.16
CA ASP A 724 -3.16 11.21 6.12
C ASP A 724 -2.73 12.08 7.30
N ASP A 725 -2.29 13.31 7.02
CA ASP A 725 -1.98 14.38 7.98
C ASP A 725 -1.04 13.96 9.11
N ILE A 726 0.26 13.85 8.76
CA ILE A 726 1.35 13.52 9.69
C ILE A 726 1.72 14.65 10.66
N SER A 727 1.04 15.80 10.59
CA SER A 727 1.37 16.98 11.42
C SER A 727 1.47 16.69 12.92
N PRO A 728 0.70 15.76 13.52
CA PRO A 728 0.86 15.42 14.93
C PRO A 728 2.24 14.90 15.32
N LEU A 729 2.95 14.26 14.40
CA LEU A 729 4.31 13.74 14.66
C LEU A 729 5.32 14.86 14.96
N ARG A 730 5.09 16.07 14.41
CA ARG A 730 5.93 17.25 14.64
C ARG A 730 5.91 17.76 16.08
N GLU A 731 4.84 17.42 16.82
CA GLU A 731 4.55 17.93 18.16
C GLU A 731 4.78 16.90 19.27
N ILE A 732 5.09 15.64 18.92
CA ILE A 732 5.42 14.62 19.92
C ILE A 732 6.83 14.89 20.46
N ASN A 733 6.89 15.31 21.74
CA ASN A 733 8.12 15.57 22.47
C ASN A 733 7.90 15.37 23.99
N GLN A 734 8.93 15.56 24.81
CA GLN A 734 8.82 15.38 26.27
C GLN A 734 7.78 16.32 26.90
N GLU A 735 7.58 17.52 26.35
CA GLU A 735 6.62 18.49 26.85
C GLU A 735 5.19 17.98 26.62
N SER A 736 4.83 17.66 25.38
CA SER A 736 3.50 17.13 25.03
C SER A 736 3.18 15.82 25.78
N LEU A 737 4.21 14.98 26.04
CA LEU A 737 4.06 13.73 26.78
C LEU A 737 3.97 13.93 28.30
N SER A 738 4.34 15.09 28.84
CA SER A 738 4.19 15.43 30.25
C SER A 738 2.75 15.87 30.63
N GLU A 739 1.95 16.28 29.64
CA GLU A 739 0.59 16.73 29.82
C GLU A 739 -0.36 15.55 30.12
N LYS A 740 -1.48 15.83 30.82
CA LYS A 740 -2.52 14.81 31.04
C LYS A 740 -3.35 14.51 29.79
N LEU A 741 -3.45 15.49 28.91
CA LEU A 741 -4.03 15.48 27.58
C LEU A 741 -3.45 16.66 26.82
N TYR A 742 -2.93 16.44 25.63
CA TYR A 742 -2.38 17.47 24.77
C TYR A 742 -3.21 17.56 23.47
N PHE A 743 -3.72 18.74 23.12
CA PHE A 743 -4.34 18.99 21.81
C PHE A 743 -3.30 19.39 20.79
N PHE A 744 -3.24 18.72 19.65
CA PHE A 744 -2.37 19.09 18.54
C PHE A 744 -2.77 20.42 17.89
N GLU A 745 -1.82 21.16 17.34
CA GLU A 745 -1.98 22.52 16.81
C GLU A 745 -2.67 22.59 15.43
N LYS A 746 -3.88 22.08 15.31
CA LYS A 746 -4.71 22.32 14.12
C LYS A 746 -5.95 23.10 14.53
N ASP A 747 -6.00 24.38 14.14
CA ASP A 747 -7.06 25.31 14.56
C ASP A 747 -8.08 25.61 13.48
N ASN A 748 -7.74 25.38 12.20
CA ASN A 748 -8.61 25.67 11.06
C ASN A 748 -9.11 24.40 10.41
N TYR A 749 -10.42 24.34 10.18
CA TYR A 749 -11.10 23.26 9.49
C TYR A 749 -12.01 23.82 8.41
N THR A 750 -11.99 23.26 7.22
CA THR A 750 -12.83 23.67 6.10
C THR A 750 -13.92 22.63 5.86
N MET A 751 -15.17 23.09 5.80
CA MET A 751 -16.28 22.24 5.41
C MET A 751 -16.18 21.94 3.91
N SER A 752 -16.68 20.78 3.48
CA SER A 752 -16.82 20.47 2.06
C SER A 752 -18.28 20.43 1.65
N ASP A 753 -18.60 21.04 0.53
CA ASP A 753 -19.91 21.03 -0.12
C ASP A 753 -20.05 19.92 -1.17
N GLN A 754 -19.04 19.05 -1.30
CA GLN A 754 -19.08 17.91 -2.21
C GLN A 754 -20.16 16.91 -1.77
N SER A 755 -21.19 16.73 -2.58
CA SER A 755 -22.35 15.88 -2.31
C SER A 755 -22.90 15.20 -3.56
N GLY A 756 -22.02 14.90 -4.51
CA GLY A 756 -22.39 14.19 -5.74
C GLY A 756 -22.85 12.75 -5.47
N PHE A 757 -23.47 12.14 -6.46
CA PHE A 757 -23.69 10.70 -6.46
C PHE A 757 -22.34 9.98 -6.57
N ALA A 758 -22.22 8.80 -5.94
CA ALA A 758 -21.07 7.94 -6.17
C ALA A 758 -21.01 7.56 -7.66
N ASP A 759 -19.80 7.62 -8.21
CA ASP A 759 -19.58 7.28 -9.62
C ASP A 759 -19.79 5.79 -9.90
N ASP A 760 -19.72 4.97 -8.85
CA ASP A 760 -19.87 3.53 -8.94
C ASP A 760 -20.71 2.98 -7.79
N PHE A 761 -21.36 1.84 -8.01
CA PHE A 761 -22.18 1.17 -7.00
C PHE A 761 -21.39 0.18 -6.15
N GLY A 762 -20.09 0.31 -6.06
CA GLY A 762 -19.20 -0.58 -5.32
C GLY A 762 -19.48 -2.06 -5.65
N ARG A 763 -18.47 -2.78 -6.10
CA ARG A 763 -18.56 -4.21 -6.37
C ARG A 763 -17.52 -4.92 -5.53
N GLU A 764 -17.90 -5.96 -4.82
CA GLU A 764 -16.95 -6.77 -4.05
C GLU A 764 -15.88 -7.42 -4.93
N THR A 765 -16.17 -7.57 -6.23
CA THR A 765 -15.24 -8.11 -7.23
C THR A 765 -14.16 -7.13 -7.70
N GLN A 766 -14.24 -5.86 -7.30
CA GLN A 766 -13.26 -4.83 -7.64
C GLN A 766 -12.67 -4.22 -6.38
N PHE A 767 -11.42 -3.78 -6.48
CA PHE A 767 -10.79 -2.99 -5.42
C PHE A 767 -11.29 -1.55 -5.45
N PHE A 768 -11.58 -1.03 -4.25
CA PHE A 768 -11.90 0.38 -4.03
C PHE A 768 -10.93 0.95 -2.98
N GLY A 769 -10.08 1.85 -3.43
CA GLY A 769 -9.18 2.59 -2.54
C GLY A 769 -9.96 3.49 -1.58
N ALA A 770 -9.49 3.56 -0.34
CA ALA A 770 -10.12 4.34 0.71
C ALA A 770 -9.91 5.85 0.49
N ASN A 771 -10.96 6.63 0.65
CA ASN A 771 -10.91 8.08 0.63
C ASN A 771 -10.37 8.68 1.95
N SER A 772 -9.71 9.83 1.85
CA SER A 772 -9.46 10.68 3.02
C SER A 772 -10.77 11.26 3.57
N SER A 773 -10.81 11.55 4.87
CA SER A 773 -12.01 12.10 5.51
C SER A 773 -12.20 13.58 5.15
N LEU A 774 -13.42 13.94 4.69
CA LEU A 774 -13.87 15.33 4.52
C LEU A 774 -14.38 15.96 5.82
N ASN A 775 -14.43 15.21 6.91
CA ASN A 775 -14.88 15.68 8.23
C ASN A 775 -13.73 16.23 9.06
N ALA A 776 -14.03 17.10 10.03
CA ALA A 776 -13.04 17.52 11.01
C ALA A 776 -12.52 16.31 11.81
N ARG A 777 -11.22 16.09 11.78
CA ARG A 777 -10.53 15.11 12.66
C ARG A 777 -9.92 15.88 13.83
N ILE A 778 -10.63 15.90 14.96
CA ILE A 778 -10.16 16.53 16.21
C ILE A 778 -9.11 15.60 16.82
N LYS A 779 -7.88 16.09 16.91
CA LYS A 779 -6.72 15.29 17.28
C LYS A 779 -6.19 15.68 18.65
N TYR A 780 -5.92 14.71 19.51
CA TYR A 780 -5.26 14.91 20.80
C TYR A 780 -4.45 13.69 21.22
N LEU A 781 -3.48 13.90 22.09
CA LEU A 781 -2.58 12.89 22.64
C LEU A 781 -2.97 12.54 24.08
N LEU A 782 -3.04 11.26 24.38
CA LEU A 782 -3.09 10.75 25.73
C LEU A 782 -1.78 10.01 26.05
N PRO A 783 -0.89 10.54 26.88
CA PRO A 783 0.34 9.83 27.26
C PRO A 783 0.08 8.51 28.02
N LYS A 784 -1.11 8.39 28.61
CA LYS A 784 -1.58 7.17 29.28
C LYS A 784 -3.04 6.91 28.96
N ARG A 785 -3.39 5.64 28.73
CA ARG A 785 -4.77 5.20 28.53
C ARG A 785 -5.68 5.67 29.66
N HIS A 786 -6.85 6.21 29.33
CA HIS A 786 -7.87 6.57 30.32
C HIS A 786 -8.72 5.34 30.67
N THR A 787 -8.46 4.70 31.79
CA THR A 787 -9.10 3.43 32.19
C THR A 787 -10.30 3.61 33.12
N PHE A 788 -10.33 4.66 33.93
CA PHE A 788 -11.36 4.85 34.95
C PHE A 788 -12.01 6.21 34.89
N GLY A 789 -13.32 6.23 35.08
CA GLY A 789 -14.11 7.45 35.11
C GLY A 789 -14.69 7.82 33.75
N LYS A 790 -15.59 8.82 33.76
CA LYS A 790 -16.24 9.34 32.56
C LYS A 790 -15.26 10.24 31.80
N MET A 791 -15.21 10.06 30.49
CA MET A 791 -14.56 10.99 29.57
C MET A 791 -15.59 11.41 28.53
N THR A 792 -15.75 12.73 28.31
CA THR A 792 -16.72 13.29 27.37
C THR A 792 -16.06 14.35 26.51
N MET A 793 -16.52 14.47 25.27
CA MET A 793 -16.15 15.55 24.36
C MET A 793 -17.41 16.27 23.91
N GLU A 794 -17.38 17.59 23.90
CA GLU A 794 -18.50 18.42 23.49
C GLU A 794 -18.00 19.64 22.72
N VAL A 795 -18.72 20.01 21.68
CA VAL A 795 -18.45 21.17 20.84
C VAL A 795 -19.44 22.26 21.22
N PHE A 796 -18.92 23.46 21.45
CA PHE A 796 -19.70 24.64 21.79
C PHE A 796 -19.51 25.75 20.75
N ASP A 797 -20.55 26.54 20.49
CA ASP A 797 -20.43 27.76 19.70
C ASP A 797 -19.84 28.93 20.50
N GLU A 798 -19.68 30.08 19.88
CA GLU A 798 -19.13 31.30 20.49
C GLU A 798 -19.97 31.81 21.68
N THR A 799 -21.26 31.47 21.75
CA THR A 799 -22.15 31.85 22.86
C THR A 799 -22.07 30.91 24.07
N GLY A 800 -21.34 29.81 23.93
CA GLY A 800 -21.26 28.75 24.93
C GLY A 800 -22.42 27.74 24.85
N LYS A 801 -23.23 27.78 23.78
CA LYS A 801 -24.27 26.78 23.55
C LYS A 801 -23.64 25.48 23.05
N SER A 802 -24.04 24.36 23.64
CA SER A 802 -23.66 23.03 23.18
C SER A 802 -24.23 22.75 21.77
N ILE A 803 -23.36 22.36 20.86
CA ILE A 803 -23.66 22.03 19.46
C ILE A 803 -23.86 20.54 19.31
N VAL A 804 -22.87 19.74 19.76
CA VAL A 804 -22.90 18.30 19.65
C VAL A 804 -22.00 17.66 20.71
N LYS A 805 -22.40 16.45 21.15
CA LYS A 805 -21.58 15.58 22.00
C LYS A 805 -20.95 14.50 21.12
N LEU A 806 -19.63 14.34 21.27
CA LEU A 806 -18.83 13.36 20.55
C LEU A 806 -18.30 12.30 21.52
N SER A 807 -17.97 11.14 20.99
CA SER A 807 -17.36 10.06 21.77
C SER A 807 -15.84 10.17 21.72
N PRO A 808 -15.14 10.55 22.79
CA PRO A 808 -13.70 10.67 22.78
C PRO A 808 -13.01 9.30 22.82
N GLY A 809 -11.89 9.16 22.10
CA GLY A 809 -10.96 8.06 22.24
C GLY A 809 -10.29 8.06 23.62
N LYS A 810 -9.90 6.87 24.11
CA LYS A 810 -9.32 6.69 25.46
C LYS A 810 -8.00 5.96 25.45
N SER A 811 -7.49 5.65 24.29
CA SER A 811 -6.25 4.88 24.10
C SER A 811 -5.01 5.70 24.45
N LYS A 812 -3.93 5.05 24.85
CA LYS A 812 -2.62 5.68 24.90
C LYS A 812 -2.22 6.07 23.48
N GLY A 813 -1.54 7.20 23.32
CA GLY A 813 -1.11 7.72 22.04
C GLY A 813 -2.11 8.72 21.44
N MET A 814 -2.03 8.89 20.10
CA MET A 814 -2.92 9.78 19.37
C MET A 814 -4.34 9.25 19.34
N ASN A 815 -5.30 10.15 19.52
CA ASN A 815 -6.73 9.86 19.43
C ASN A 815 -7.35 10.85 18.46
N PHE A 816 -8.09 10.36 17.46
CA PHE A 816 -8.72 11.14 16.41
C PHE A 816 -10.24 10.99 16.49
N VAL A 817 -10.95 12.10 16.72
CA VAL A 817 -12.40 12.11 16.79
C VAL A 817 -12.98 12.86 15.63
N THR A 818 -13.82 12.18 14.86
CA THR A 818 -14.44 12.75 13.67
C THR A 818 -15.68 13.57 14.05
N TRP A 819 -15.75 14.80 13.57
CA TRP A 819 -16.92 15.67 13.63
C TRP A 819 -17.31 16.08 12.21
N ASN A 820 -18.54 15.78 11.83
CA ASN A 820 -19.08 16.00 10.49
C ASN A 820 -19.64 17.44 10.28
N TYR A 821 -19.19 18.42 11.08
CA TYR A 821 -19.65 19.80 11.08
C TYR A 821 -21.16 19.97 11.27
N ARG A 822 -21.81 19.00 11.92
CA ARG A 822 -23.25 19.03 12.16
C ARG A 822 -23.55 19.17 13.64
N MET A 823 -24.72 19.77 13.91
CA MET A 823 -25.31 19.86 15.23
C MET A 823 -25.92 18.51 15.65
N SER A 824 -26.41 18.44 16.87
CA SER A 824 -27.28 17.32 17.29
C SER A 824 -28.56 17.28 16.45
N GLN A 825 -29.12 16.07 16.31
CA GLN A 825 -30.42 15.89 15.66
C GLN A 825 -31.53 16.59 16.48
N PRO A 826 -32.59 17.07 15.82
CA PRO A 826 -33.75 17.59 16.58
C PRO A 826 -34.47 16.47 17.31
N LYS A 827 -35.11 16.77 18.40
CA LYS A 827 -36.12 15.85 18.94
C LYS A 827 -37.36 15.84 18.05
N VAL A 828 -37.85 14.63 17.77
CA VAL A 828 -39.01 14.44 16.90
C VAL A 828 -40.20 13.82 17.64
N ALA A 829 -41.39 14.24 17.26
CA ALA A 829 -42.62 13.75 17.84
C ALA A 829 -42.78 12.22 17.59
N LYS A 830 -43.26 11.49 18.62
CA LYS A 830 -43.59 10.05 18.47
C LYS A 830 -44.84 9.89 17.61
N GLY A 831 -44.76 9.06 16.59
CA GLY A 831 -45.85 8.67 15.72
C GLY A 831 -45.75 7.17 15.34
N LYS A 832 -46.67 6.69 14.54
CA LYS A 832 -46.66 5.30 14.07
C LYS A 832 -45.54 5.05 13.06
N THR A 833 -45.26 6.02 12.22
CA THR A 833 -44.25 5.94 11.18
C THR A 833 -42.87 6.32 11.70
N LEU A 834 -41.82 5.85 11.01
CA LEU A 834 -40.44 6.28 11.30
C LEU A 834 -40.23 7.69 10.73
N ALA A 835 -39.89 8.62 11.59
CA ALA A 835 -39.62 10.02 11.20
C ALA A 835 -38.19 10.17 10.60
N ARG A 836 -37.97 9.65 9.39
CA ARG A 836 -36.64 9.58 8.75
C ARG A 836 -36.00 10.96 8.58
N GLY A 837 -36.75 11.99 8.22
CA GLY A 837 -36.26 13.36 8.11
C GLY A 837 -35.62 13.88 9.41
N GLY A 838 -36.12 13.47 10.56
CA GLY A 838 -35.58 13.82 11.87
C GLY A 838 -34.24 13.20 12.21
N LEU A 839 -33.76 12.22 11.41
CA LEU A 839 -32.42 11.68 11.53
C LEU A 839 -31.34 12.60 10.90
N THR A 840 -31.77 13.64 10.18
CA THR A 840 -30.87 14.64 9.59
C THR A 840 -30.47 15.67 10.65
N SER A 841 -29.20 16.03 10.69
CA SER A 841 -28.68 17.11 11.56
C SER A 841 -28.34 18.34 10.72
N PRO A 842 -28.64 19.57 11.20
CA PRO A 842 -28.24 20.77 10.47
C PRO A 842 -26.72 20.95 10.51
N ARG A 843 -26.13 21.51 9.45
CA ARG A 843 -24.73 21.94 9.44
C ARG A 843 -24.56 23.17 10.35
N VAL A 844 -23.38 23.28 10.92
CA VAL A 844 -22.96 24.50 11.60
C VAL A 844 -22.65 25.58 10.56
N LYS A 845 -22.66 26.84 10.98
CA LYS A 845 -22.21 27.96 10.15
C LYS A 845 -20.71 28.16 10.27
N GLU A 846 -20.13 28.90 9.37
CA GLU A 846 -18.76 29.40 9.51
C GLU A 846 -18.61 30.19 10.83
N GLY A 847 -17.50 29.98 11.55
CA GLY A 847 -17.24 30.65 12.82
C GLY A 847 -16.31 29.90 13.76
N LYS A 848 -16.19 30.46 14.97
CA LYS A 848 -15.39 29.88 16.06
C LYS A 848 -16.21 28.89 16.86
N TYR A 849 -15.55 27.78 17.22
CA TYR A 849 -16.11 26.72 18.07
C TYR A 849 -15.10 26.34 19.15
N ASN A 850 -15.61 25.96 20.33
CA ASN A 850 -14.79 25.47 21.42
C ASN A 850 -15.04 23.98 21.65
N ILE A 851 -13.97 23.18 21.56
CA ILE A 851 -13.99 21.77 21.86
C ILE A 851 -13.58 21.59 23.31
N VAL A 852 -14.40 20.92 24.11
CA VAL A 852 -14.12 20.67 25.51
C VAL A 852 -14.09 19.17 25.77
N ILE A 853 -12.97 18.68 26.30
CA ILE A 853 -12.81 17.31 26.77
C ILE A 853 -12.77 17.32 28.30
N ASN A 854 -13.74 16.66 28.93
CA ASN A 854 -13.71 16.39 30.35
C ASN A 854 -13.21 14.99 30.64
N LYS A 855 -12.11 14.88 31.39
CA LYS A 855 -11.43 13.61 31.74
C LYS A 855 -11.43 13.48 33.25
N GLY A 856 -12.41 12.78 33.81
CA GLY A 856 -12.60 12.70 35.25
C GLY A 856 -12.95 14.06 35.86
N ARG A 857 -12.03 14.67 36.61
CA ARG A 857 -12.19 16.02 37.20
C ARG A 857 -11.50 17.13 36.41
N ASP A 858 -10.66 16.78 35.47
CA ASP A 858 -9.91 17.74 34.64
C ASP A 858 -10.73 18.09 33.41
N SER A 859 -10.63 19.35 32.97
CA SER A 859 -11.26 19.84 31.74
C SER A 859 -10.20 20.49 30.86
N PHE A 860 -10.20 20.12 29.59
CA PHE A 860 -9.31 20.63 28.57
C PHE A 860 -10.11 21.24 27.45
N SER A 861 -9.67 22.37 26.93
CA SER A 861 -10.41 23.06 25.85
C SER A 861 -9.48 23.55 24.76
N LYS A 862 -10.00 23.54 23.53
CA LYS A 862 -9.33 24.06 22.34
C LYS A 862 -10.34 24.84 21.51
N SER A 863 -9.97 26.08 21.12
CA SER A 863 -10.75 26.88 20.17
C SER A 863 -10.31 26.51 18.75
N ILE A 864 -11.29 26.33 17.85
CA ILE A 864 -11.07 26.07 16.43
C ILE A 864 -11.91 27.07 15.61
N TYR A 865 -11.50 27.29 14.38
CA TYR A 865 -12.27 28.00 13.35
C TYR A 865 -12.74 27.04 12.26
N VAL A 866 -14.02 27.09 11.94
CA VAL A 866 -14.62 26.33 10.84
C VAL A 866 -14.95 27.31 9.74
N SER A 867 -14.38 27.12 8.56
CA SER A 867 -14.67 27.89 7.34
C SER A 867 -15.62 27.12 6.41
N ASP A 868 -16.35 27.86 5.61
CA ASP A 868 -17.12 27.31 4.50
C ASP A 868 -16.21 26.72 3.42
N ASP A 869 -16.78 25.90 2.55
CA ASP A 869 -16.11 25.41 1.34
C ASP A 869 -15.75 26.60 0.43
N PRO A 870 -14.49 26.74 -0.01
CA PRO A 870 -14.07 27.80 -0.93
C PRO A 870 -14.82 27.78 -2.27
N SER A 871 -15.36 26.63 -2.68
CA SER A 871 -16.12 26.46 -3.92
C SER A 871 -17.59 26.86 -3.82
N THR A 872 -18.08 27.21 -2.62
CA THR A 872 -19.48 27.62 -2.45
C THR A 872 -19.80 28.91 -3.22
N ASN A 873 -20.92 28.90 -3.96
CA ASN A 873 -21.40 30.03 -4.74
C ASN A 873 -22.42 30.91 -3.98
N LEU A 874 -22.71 30.60 -2.71
CA LEU A 874 -23.68 31.38 -1.91
C LEU A 874 -23.05 32.64 -1.33
N ASP A 875 -23.76 33.79 -1.47
CA ASP A 875 -23.39 34.99 -0.79
C ASP A 875 -23.76 34.93 0.71
N SER A 876 -23.30 35.93 1.50
CA SER A 876 -23.53 35.98 2.96
C SER A 876 -25.02 36.06 3.35
N ASN A 877 -25.88 36.67 2.52
CA ASN A 877 -27.33 36.77 2.80
C ASN A 877 -27.99 35.42 2.48
N GLU A 878 -27.59 34.75 1.43
CA GLU A 878 -28.10 33.43 1.03
C GLU A 878 -27.72 32.37 2.06
N LYS A 879 -26.46 32.38 2.53
CA LYS A 879 -26.00 31.52 3.64
C LYS A 879 -26.81 31.76 4.92
N LYS A 880 -27.04 33.03 5.27
CA LYS A 880 -27.85 33.38 6.41
C LYS A 880 -29.30 32.93 6.26
N LEU A 881 -29.92 33.18 5.12
CA LEU A 881 -31.30 32.73 4.84
C LEU A 881 -31.42 31.21 4.98
N LYS A 882 -30.51 30.47 4.39
CA LYS A 882 -30.49 29.03 4.48
C LYS A 882 -30.40 28.53 5.92
N TYR A 883 -29.44 29.06 6.69
CA TYR A 883 -29.26 28.68 8.09
C TYR A 883 -30.48 29.00 8.94
N GLU A 884 -31.03 30.23 8.83
CA GLU A 884 -32.19 30.66 9.59
C GLU A 884 -33.45 29.85 9.25
N THR A 885 -33.66 29.53 7.95
CA THR A 885 -34.79 28.70 7.50
C THR A 885 -34.68 27.28 8.04
N THR A 886 -33.50 26.68 7.94
CA THR A 886 -33.25 25.35 8.48
C THR A 886 -33.43 25.27 10.00
N MET A 887 -32.91 26.26 10.73
CA MET A 887 -33.02 26.30 12.18
C MET A 887 -34.46 26.60 12.65
N LYS A 888 -35.24 27.31 11.84
CA LYS A 888 -36.66 27.51 12.14
C LYS A 888 -37.44 26.19 12.09
N LEU A 889 -37.18 25.37 11.08
CA LEU A 889 -37.79 24.02 10.97
C LEU A 889 -37.27 23.07 12.06
N TYR A 890 -35.98 23.16 12.40
CA TYR A 890 -35.38 22.40 13.51
C TYR A 890 -36.12 22.69 14.83
N ASN A 891 -36.26 23.97 15.19
CA ASN A 891 -36.94 24.39 16.44
C ASN A 891 -38.43 24.02 16.41
N LEU A 892 -39.10 24.18 15.25
CA LEU A 892 -40.50 23.79 15.10
C LEU A 892 -40.72 22.27 15.29
N SER A 893 -39.76 21.45 14.84
CA SER A 893 -39.77 19.99 15.07
C SER A 893 -39.69 19.66 16.57
N GLU A 894 -38.83 20.34 17.30
CA GLU A 894 -38.70 20.15 18.77
C GLU A 894 -39.95 20.65 19.54
N GLU A 895 -40.52 21.79 19.13
CA GLU A 895 -41.75 22.29 19.71
C GLU A 895 -42.92 21.33 19.46
N LEU A 896 -43.07 20.81 18.23
CA LEU A 896 -44.08 19.81 17.91
C LEU A 896 -43.90 18.54 18.74
N ALA A 897 -42.64 18.09 18.88
CA ALA A 897 -42.33 16.91 19.69
C ALA A 897 -42.74 17.08 21.16
N TYR A 898 -42.51 18.27 21.71
CA TYR A 898 -42.92 18.58 23.06
C TYR A 898 -44.45 18.63 23.23
N VAL A 899 -45.18 19.22 22.25
CA VAL A 899 -46.65 19.24 22.28
C VAL A 899 -47.22 17.82 22.23
N VAL A 900 -46.70 16.99 21.35
CA VAL A 900 -47.12 15.56 21.24
C VAL A 900 -46.79 14.80 22.51
N TYR A 901 -45.60 15.00 23.08
CA TYR A 901 -45.23 14.41 24.39
C TYR A 901 -46.23 14.78 25.48
N THR A 902 -46.59 16.08 25.63
CA THR A 902 -47.53 16.52 26.62
C THR A 902 -48.95 15.98 26.37
N ILE A 903 -49.37 15.86 25.12
CA ILE A 903 -50.64 15.17 24.78
C ILE A 903 -50.61 13.72 25.20
N ASP A 904 -49.52 12.99 24.95
CA ASP A 904 -49.40 11.57 25.32
C ASP A 904 -49.46 11.36 26.84
N GLU A 905 -48.80 12.21 27.62
CA GLU A 905 -48.90 12.19 29.09
C GLU A 905 -50.34 12.48 29.58
N MET A 906 -51.05 13.40 28.93
CA MET A 906 -52.45 13.70 29.26
C MET A 906 -53.40 12.55 28.85
N LEU A 907 -53.15 11.93 27.75
CA LEU A 907 -53.94 10.76 27.28
C LEU A 907 -53.77 9.53 28.18
N SER A 908 -52.59 9.37 28.77
CA SER A 908 -52.30 8.30 29.76
C SER A 908 -52.83 8.55 31.14
N SER A 909 -53.08 9.80 31.52
CA SER A 909 -53.55 10.16 32.87
C SER A 909 -55.00 9.86 33.12
N ASP A 910 -55.30 9.20 34.23
CA ASP A 910 -56.68 8.89 34.64
C ASP A 910 -57.47 10.10 35.09
N THR A 911 -56.80 11.24 35.40
CA THR A 911 -57.44 12.46 35.83
C THR A 911 -58.14 13.23 34.74
N ILE A 912 -57.83 12.94 33.47
CA ILE A 912 -58.36 13.68 32.32
C ILE A 912 -59.68 13.06 31.85
N LYS A 913 -60.70 13.95 31.75
CA LYS A 913 -62.08 13.57 31.29
C LYS A 913 -62.03 13.03 29.84
N LYS A 914 -62.82 11.98 29.57
CA LYS A 914 -62.91 11.33 28.26
C LYS A 914 -63.13 12.30 27.12
N GLY A 915 -64.02 13.32 27.27
CA GLY A 915 -64.28 14.32 26.23
C GLY A 915 -63.11 15.23 25.91
N VAL A 916 -62.20 15.45 26.87
CA VAL A 916 -60.92 16.15 26.67
C VAL A 916 -59.91 15.24 25.97
N LYS A 917 -59.79 13.98 26.44
CA LYS A 917 -58.95 12.97 25.76
C LYS A 917 -59.29 12.82 24.26
N ASN A 918 -60.58 12.74 23.91
CA ASN A 918 -60.99 12.64 22.53
C ASN A 918 -60.50 13.85 21.71
N LYS A 919 -60.60 15.08 22.22
CA LYS A 919 -60.08 16.25 21.52
C LYS A 919 -58.58 16.28 21.39
N LEU A 920 -57.86 15.89 22.44
CA LEU A 920 -56.39 15.76 22.37
C LEU A 920 -55.97 14.70 21.37
N GLN A 921 -56.68 13.59 21.34
CA GLN A 921 -56.41 12.53 20.34
C GLN A 921 -56.61 13.02 18.91
N THR A 922 -57.68 13.79 18.62
CA THR A 922 -57.91 14.38 17.29
C THR A 922 -56.80 15.35 16.90
N ILE A 923 -56.36 16.23 17.82
CA ILE A 923 -55.22 17.14 17.58
C ILE A 923 -53.93 16.32 17.28
N LYS A 924 -53.69 15.26 18.07
CA LYS A 924 -52.52 14.37 17.82
C LYS A 924 -52.55 13.71 16.48
N GLU A 925 -53.76 13.24 16.05
CA GLU A 925 -53.95 12.60 14.74
C GLU A 925 -53.68 13.55 13.57
N SER A 926 -53.89 14.84 13.72
CA SER A 926 -53.51 15.88 12.73
C SER A 926 -52.02 16.29 12.85
N MET A 927 -51.36 16.00 13.96
CA MET A 927 -49.94 16.30 14.17
C MET A 927 -49.03 15.24 13.73
N VAL A 928 -49.40 13.94 13.86
CA VAL A 928 -48.56 12.78 13.58
C VAL A 928 -49.39 11.61 13.10
N ILE A 929 -48.89 10.83 12.20
CA ILE A 929 -49.51 9.57 11.79
C ILE A 929 -49.63 8.63 13.01
N THR A 930 -50.86 8.26 13.36
CA THR A 930 -51.18 7.38 14.49
C THR A 930 -51.56 5.96 14.04
N THR A 931 -52.01 5.84 12.79
CA THR A 931 -52.46 4.56 12.15
C THR A 931 -51.97 4.49 10.73
N GLY A 932 -51.75 3.29 10.20
CA GLY A 932 -51.28 3.09 8.85
C GLY A 932 -49.74 3.28 8.70
N ASP A 933 -49.30 3.39 7.46
CA ASP A 933 -47.91 3.56 7.08
C ASP A 933 -47.79 4.41 5.79
N ASN A 934 -47.02 5.48 5.82
CA ASN A 934 -46.84 6.37 4.67
C ASN A 934 -45.86 5.82 3.62
N TYR A 935 -45.01 4.87 3.97
CA TYR A 935 -44.06 4.24 3.04
C TYR A 935 -44.81 3.33 2.00
N VAL A 936 -45.81 2.58 2.45
CA VAL A 936 -46.63 1.75 1.60
C VAL A 936 -47.97 2.42 1.18
N GLY A 937 -48.16 3.68 1.52
CA GLY A 937 -49.31 4.49 1.13
C GLY A 937 -50.62 4.13 1.83
N THR A 938 -50.58 3.53 3.04
CA THR A 938 -51.78 3.26 3.85
C THR A 938 -52.17 4.41 4.80
N ALA A 939 -51.37 5.44 4.84
CA ALA A 939 -51.63 6.72 5.53
C ALA A 939 -51.08 7.87 4.68
N GLU A 940 -51.77 9.00 4.69
CA GLU A 940 -51.28 10.26 4.16
C GLU A 940 -50.36 10.91 5.21
N ASN A 941 -49.48 11.83 4.77
CA ASN A 941 -48.64 12.61 5.67
C ASN A 941 -49.49 13.52 6.57
N GLU A 942 -49.05 13.68 7.78
CA GLU A 942 -49.55 14.68 8.74
C GLU A 942 -48.47 15.75 8.97
N LEU A 943 -48.78 16.76 9.77
CA LEU A 943 -47.88 17.91 10.00
C LEU A 943 -46.42 17.49 10.28
N ARG A 944 -46.20 16.45 11.09
CA ARG A 944 -44.83 15.98 11.42
C ARG A 944 -44.06 15.53 10.17
N GLU A 945 -44.73 14.77 9.34
CA GLU A 945 -44.12 14.19 8.16
C GLU A 945 -43.74 15.30 7.18
N ASP A 946 -44.64 16.22 6.88
CA ASP A 946 -44.41 17.33 5.96
C ASP A 946 -43.35 18.31 6.51
N LEU A 947 -43.38 18.60 7.80
CA LEU A 947 -42.34 19.37 8.48
C LEU A 947 -40.96 18.76 8.36
N LEU A 948 -40.86 17.44 8.62
CA LEU A 948 -39.56 16.75 8.61
C LEU A 948 -39.03 16.50 7.20
N ASP A 949 -39.90 16.31 6.20
CA ASP A 949 -39.49 16.19 4.80
C ASP A 949 -38.90 17.52 4.31
N LEU A 950 -39.56 18.66 4.59
CA LEU A 950 -39.05 19.98 4.27
C LEU A 950 -37.73 20.29 5.04
N TYR A 951 -37.67 19.93 6.33
CA TYR A 951 -36.50 20.10 7.15
C TYR A 951 -35.33 19.30 6.58
N SER A 952 -35.52 18.02 6.28
CA SER A 952 -34.49 17.13 5.76
C SER A 952 -33.97 17.63 4.41
N LYS A 953 -34.86 18.07 3.52
CA LYS A 953 -34.50 18.67 2.22
C LYS A 953 -33.55 19.85 2.40
N LEU A 954 -33.88 20.80 3.28
CA LEU A 954 -33.07 22.00 3.49
C LEU A 954 -31.78 21.72 4.28
N ALA A 955 -31.84 20.85 5.28
CA ALA A 955 -30.69 20.49 6.08
C ALA A 955 -29.65 19.67 5.29
N SER A 956 -30.06 18.96 4.24
CA SER A 956 -29.17 18.19 3.37
C SER A 956 -28.70 18.96 2.14
N SER A 957 -29.39 20.00 1.71
CA SER A 957 -29.02 20.82 0.56
C SER A 957 -27.79 21.69 0.85
N TYR A 958 -27.03 22.01 -0.19
CA TYR A 958 -25.95 23.00 -0.16
C TYR A 958 -26.36 24.33 -0.79
N ASP A 959 -27.52 24.38 -1.45
CA ASP A 959 -28.09 25.58 -2.07
C ASP A 959 -28.97 26.41 -1.10
N LYS A 960 -29.28 27.64 -1.49
CA LYS A 960 -30.27 28.47 -0.81
C LYS A 960 -31.67 27.88 -0.91
N PRO A 961 -32.56 28.17 0.05
CA PRO A 961 -33.97 27.80 -0.07
C PRO A 961 -34.59 28.43 -1.31
N SER A 962 -35.34 27.64 -2.06
CA SER A 962 -36.15 28.14 -3.15
C SER A 962 -37.40 28.88 -2.66
N GLN A 963 -38.08 29.65 -3.52
CA GLN A 963 -39.33 30.29 -3.14
C GLN A 963 -40.36 29.26 -2.69
N ASN A 964 -40.44 28.12 -3.37
CA ASN A 964 -41.32 27.02 -2.99
C ASN A 964 -41.03 26.47 -1.59
N ASP A 965 -39.77 26.40 -1.17
CA ASP A 965 -39.39 25.96 0.18
C ASP A 965 -39.86 26.97 1.26
N LEU A 966 -39.77 28.26 0.94
CA LEU A 966 -40.23 29.34 1.83
C LEU A 966 -41.76 29.36 1.94
N ASP A 967 -42.47 29.13 0.85
CA ASP A 967 -43.90 29.02 0.83
C ASP A 967 -44.38 27.81 1.64
N ASN A 968 -43.76 26.63 1.47
CA ASN A 968 -44.05 25.45 2.27
C ASN A 968 -43.71 25.63 3.76
N LEU A 969 -42.62 26.34 4.09
CA LEU A 969 -42.36 26.70 5.48
C LEU A 969 -43.50 27.52 6.08
N SER A 970 -44.06 28.46 5.35
CA SER A 970 -45.21 29.23 5.80
C SER A 970 -46.43 28.34 6.07
N ILE A 971 -46.75 27.42 5.12
CA ILE A 971 -47.87 26.48 5.25
C ILE A 971 -47.72 25.62 6.52
N VAL A 972 -46.57 24.96 6.69
CA VAL A 972 -46.27 24.09 7.85
C VAL A 972 -46.34 24.88 9.15
N GLN A 973 -45.82 26.14 9.16
CA GLN A 973 -45.83 27.01 10.33
C GLN A 973 -47.26 27.43 10.71
N ASP A 974 -48.12 27.79 9.71
CA ASP A 974 -49.49 28.19 9.93
C ASP A 974 -50.33 27.04 10.45
N GLU A 975 -50.14 25.85 9.91
CA GLU A 975 -50.80 24.63 10.36
C GLU A 975 -50.40 24.30 11.81
N TYR A 976 -49.09 24.33 12.15
CA TYR A 976 -48.63 24.16 13.52
C TYR A 976 -49.28 25.18 14.46
N ASN A 977 -49.26 26.45 14.08
CA ASN A 977 -49.84 27.52 14.91
C ASN A 977 -51.33 27.32 15.16
N SER A 978 -52.08 26.86 14.18
CA SER A 978 -53.49 26.51 14.29
C SER A 978 -53.73 25.37 15.30
N LEU A 979 -53.05 24.22 15.12
CA LEU A 979 -53.17 23.07 15.99
C LEU A 979 -52.68 23.38 17.42
N LYS A 980 -51.58 24.14 17.51
CA LYS A 980 -51.06 24.62 18.82
C LYS A 980 -52.04 25.52 19.54
N SER A 981 -52.72 26.44 18.81
CA SER A 981 -53.79 27.32 19.40
C SER A 981 -54.97 26.49 19.93
N GLU A 982 -55.37 25.42 19.22
CA GLU A 982 -56.43 24.53 19.70
C GLU A 982 -55.99 23.74 20.92
N TYR A 983 -54.77 23.20 20.93
CA TYR A 983 -54.15 22.53 22.06
C TYR A 983 -54.09 23.48 23.28
N ASP A 984 -53.66 24.74 23.14
CA ASP A 984 -53.52 25.70 24.24
C ASP A 984 -54.88 26.10 24.86
N LYS A 985 -55.96 26.14 24.04
CA LYS A 985 -57.34 26.34 24.57
C LYS A 985 -57.76 25.15 25.45
N ILE A 986 -57.36 23.95 25.12
CA ILE A 986 -57.65 22.76 25.92
C ILE A 986 -56.81 22.77 27.20
N LEU A 987 -55.52 23.05 27.06
CA LEU A 987 -54.54 23.07 28.15
C LEU A 987 -54.93 24.02 29.29
N LYS A 988 -55.47 25.23 28.94
CA LYS A 988 -55.99 26.22 29.90
C LYS A 988 -57.17 25.71 30.76
N ARG A 989 -57.82 24.62 30.34
CA ARG A 989 -59.02 24.05 31.03
C ARG A 989 -58.68 22.76 31.78
N VAL A 990 -57.46 22.30 31.73
CA VAL A 990 -56.96 21.08 32.40
C VAL A 990 -56.19 21.49 33.62
N ASP A 991 -56.52 20.88 34.78
CA ASP A 991 -55.71 21.02 35.99
C ASP A 991 -54.45 20.16 35.82
N GLN A 992 -53.31 20.81 35.65
CA GLN A 992 -52.00 20.16 35.47
C GLN A 992 -51.29 19.87 36.78
N SER A 993 -51.85 20.28 37.94
CA SER A 993 -51.17 20.20 39.25
C SER A 993 -50.91 18.78 39.73
N GLN A 994 -51.58 17.81 39.11
CA GLN A 994 -51.41 16.35 39.42
C GLN A 994 -50.60 15.57 38.37
N MET A 995 -49.97 16.29 37.41
CA MET A 995 -49.16 15.70 36.35
C MET A 995 -47.68 16.05 36.50
N GLU A 996 -46.80 15.08 36.38
CA GLU A 996 -45.36 15.30 36.35
C GLU A 996 -44.90 15.57 34.89
N LEU A 997 -45.32 16.71 34.34
CA LEU A 997 -44.86 17.09 32.97
C LEU A 997 -43.46 17.72 33.05
N LEU A 998 -42.55 17.25 32.21
CA LEU A 998 -41.27 17.91 32.01
C LEU A 998 -41.47 19.31 31.43
N THR A 999 -40.64 20.24 31.82
CA THR A 999 -40.53 21.54 31.09
C THR A 999 -39.93 21.28 29.70
N PHE A 1000 -40.07 22.20 28.79
CA PHE A 1000 -39.50 22.10 27.45
C PHE A 1000 -37.97 21.85 27.52
N ASP A 1001 -37.29 22.59 28.37
CA ASP A 1001 -35.83 22.43 28.55
C ASP A 1001 -35.44 21.08 29.15
N GLU A 1002 -36.22 20.54 30.07
CA GLU A 1002 -36.00 19.17 30.62
C GLU A 1002 -36.32 18.13 29.57
N PHE A 1003 -37.39 18.31 28.80
CA PHE A 1003 -37.74 17.41 27.70
C PHE A 1003 -36.61 17.32 26.66
N LEU A 1004 -36.01 18.43 26.30
CA LEU A 1004 -34.89 18.44 25.34
C LEU A 1004 -33.64 17.78 25.90
N LYS A 1005 -33.43 17.76 27.21
CA LYS A 1005 -32.25 17.12 27.84
C LYS A 1005 -32.39 15.61 28.08
N ASN A 1006 -33.61 15.13 28.22
CA ASN A 1006 -33.91 13.69 28.41
C ASN A 1006 -34.11 12.97 27.09
#